data_b9b52f58f0684e5e0adda8bf5252467b
#
_entry.id   b9b52f58f0684e5e0adda8bf5252467b
#
_cell.length_a   1.000
_cell.length_b   1.000
_cell.length_c   1.000
_cell.angle_alpha   90.00
_cell.angle_beta   90.00
_cell.angle_gamma   90.00
#
_symmetry.space_group_name_H-M   'P 1'
#
loop_
_entity.id
_entity.type
_entity.pdbx_description
1 polymer ?
#
loop_
_entity_poly.entity_id
_entity_poly.type
_entity_poly.pdbx_seq_one_letter_code
_entity_poly.pdbx_strand_id
1 'polypeptide(L)'
;MERARVNGVVLEYELKGSGEPVLLIHGSHICRSFLPLLAQPSLTEKYRLIRYHRRGFLGSTPARGPISIKDQAADARALLEYLHVSPAHIVGHSYGGSIALQLAADFPACVHSLVLLEAPLTSVPHWKAVRELNAAAMERYRQGDWEAAVDVFLGSPAERAAVARNVPGGLEQAMRDLDTYFGIEAPAHEAWHFTEAEGKQITRPVLFIRGSESQVLYVECRDQIQQWIPQTESVVLRGATHLLHMQQPAGAATLMVEFFTRYPIVPLAPPHPRRRWRSDHYNATTDLLDGNLEQGRFDKVAIKTQWGEWTYADVAIAANRAGNAFRELGVEAENRVLMAVLDSPEFAATFFGAIKLGAVPVPVNTSLSSDEYAYLLNDSRAKIAVVSEPVAEVFRTIRYQSSYLRQLVIIGEATPGELSFEEIIRNAAKELSPADTTRDDVCFWLYSSGTTGRPKGVVHLQHDMRSCVETYAKHVLGINDSDITLSASKLHFAYGLGNGLYLPFAAGATSVLAAEPALPRLIFEAIRRFRPTIYFASPTSFANVLAAPASSWKAADFSSVRACVSAGEPLPRSVLTRWKEKTGIDILDGIGTTESCHIFISNRLHDIRPDCSGTVVEGYEVRVTEEEGRDVPLGQPGMLMVRGDSICAFYWGQRQLTRETILGEWLKTGDICVKDASDHFFYWGRSDDMLKVGGMWVSPYEVEAVLCEDESVGECAVVGVLDRDNLIKPEAFVVLAGTGGGQELEDRLRQHVRQRLGGNKTPRAFHFVESLPKTATGKVQRFKLRELAQRRWTP
;
A
#
# COMPACT_ATOMS: atom_id res chain seq x y z
N MET A 1 -34.77 10.71 10.85
CA MET A 1 -34.09 9.49 11.35
C MET A 1 -34.25 8.40 10.30
N GLU A 2 -33.15 7.73 9.97
CA GLU A 2 -33.10 6.56 9.09
C GLU A 2 -33.20 5.28 9.91
N ARG A 3 -33.31 4.12 9.25
CA ARG A 3 -33.44 2.84 9.92
C ARG A 3 -32.49 1.81 9.33
N ALA A 4 -31.70 1.18 10.18
CA ALA A 4 -30.80 0.07 9.84
C ALA A 4 -31.32 -1.24 10.43
N ARG A 5 -31.38 -2.30 9.60
CA ARG A 5 -31.66 -3.65 10.10
C ARG A 5 -30.32 -4.35 10.33
N VAL A 6 -29.93 -4.49 11.58
CA VAL A 6 -28.62 -5.00 12.00
C VAL A 6 -28.79 -5.94 13.19
N ASN A 7 -27.97 -6.97 13.31
CA ASN A 7 -27.96 -7.90 14.45
C ASN A 7 -29.35 -8.40 14.87
N GLY A 8 -30.24 -8.63 13.90
CA GLY A 8 -31.62 -9.11 14.14
C GLY A 8 -32.62 -8.06 14.65
N VAL A 9 -32.21 -6.80 14.78
CA VAL A 9 -33.05 -5.68 15.22
C VAL A 9 -33.06 -4.56 14.20
N VAL A 10 -33.99 -3.62 14.33
CA VAL A 10 -34.00 -2.36 13.61
C VAL A 10 -33.55 -1.28 14.57
N LEU A 11 -32.50 -0.53 14.19
CA LEU A 11 -32.02 0.65 14.90
C LEU A 11 -32.36 1.92 14.11
N GLU A 12 -32.91 2.88 14.79
CA GLU A 12 -33.16 4.22 14.23
C GLU A 12 -31.94 5.11 14.47
N TYR A 13 -31.42 5.74 13.40
CA TYR A 13 -30.19 6.54 13.47
C TYR A 13 -30.29 7.86 12.68
N GLU A 14 -29.37 8.76 12.95
CA GLU A 14 -29.20 10.04 12.27
C GLU A 14 -27.72 10.31 12.02
N LEU A 15 -27.40 10.81 10.83
CA LEU A 15 -26.08 11.28 10.45
C LEU A 15 -26.05 12.80 10.38
N LYS A 16 -25.03 13.43 10.95
CA LYS A 16 -24.86 14.88 10.88
C LYS A 16 -23.39 15.25 10.74
N GLY A 17 -23.09 16.18 9.83
CA GLY A 17 -21.72 16.58 9.52
C GLY A 17 -21.05 15.66 8.50
N SER A 18 -19.75 15.90 8.29
CA SER A 18 -18.90 15.15 7.35
C SER A 18 -17.48 15.03 7.90
N GLY A 19 -16.71 14.07 7.41
CA GLY A 19 -15.37 13.76 7.91
C GLY A 19 -15.31 12.47 8.69
N GLU A 20 -14.41 12.39 9.67
CA GLU A 20 -14.17 11.18 10.47
C GLU A 20 -15.42 10.74 11.23
N PRO A 21 -15.75 9.44 11.27
CA PRO A 21 -16.95 8.94 11.92
C PRO A 21 -16.83 8.97 13.45
N VAL A 22 -17.87 9.48 14.10
CA VAL A 22 -18.02 9.50 15.57
C VAL A 22 -19.36 8.88 15.94
N LEU A 23 -19.33 7.72 16.59
CA LEU A 23 -20.55 7.06 17.11
C LEU A 23 -20.86 7.58 18.51
N LEU A 24 -22.12 8.04 18.72
CA LEU A 24 -22.62 8.57 19.97
C LEU A 24 -23.59 7.56 20.60
N ILE A 25 -23.21 6.97 21.75
CA ILE A 25 -23.97 5.98 22.50
C ILE A 25 -24.59 6.63 23.73
N HIS A 26 -25.92 6.87 23.69
CA HIS A 26 -26.61 7.60 24.75
C HIS A 26 -26.71 6.80 26.07
N GLY A 27 -26.84 7.51 27.17
CA GLY A 27 -27.09 6.96 28.49
C GLY A 27 -28.51 6.44 28.66
N SER A 28 -28.85 6.11 29.90
CA SER A 28 -30.23 5.75 30.29
C SER A 28 -31.18 6.94 30.22
N HIS A 29 -32.48 6.67 30.14
CA HIS A 29 -33.60 7.62 30.18
C HIS A 29 -33.67 8.65 29.06
N ILE A 30 -32.57 9.33 28.74
CA ILE A 30 -32.59 10.48 27.84
C ILE A 30 -31.90 10.08 26.50
N CYS A 31 -32.59 9.30 25.67
CA CYS A 31 -32.07 8.82 24.40
C CYS A 31 -31.74 9.92 23.40
N ARG A 32 -32.21 11.16 23.64
CA ARG A 32 -31.91 12.35 22.84
C ARG A 32 -30.82 13.25 23.47
N SER A 33 -30.09 12.78 24.47
CA SER A 33 -29.10 13.54 25.23
C SER A 33 -28.00 14.16 24.40
N PHE A 34 -27.68 13.62 23.24
CA PHE A 34 -26.64 14.15 22.35
C PHE A 34 -27.08 15.25 21.36
N LEU A 35 -28.38 15.63 21.36
CA LEU A 35 -28.84 16.71 20.47
C LEU A 35 -28.05 18.01 20.63
N PRO A 36 -27.66 18.45 21.86
CA PRO A 36 -26.85 19.65 22.04
C PRO A 36 -25.44 19.55 21.42
N LEU A 37 -24.83 18.37 21.39
CA LEU A 37 -23.55 18.15 20.72
C LEU A 37 -23.70 18.16 19.20
N LEU A 38 -24.77 17.59 18.65
CA LEU A 38 -25.04 17.64 17.22
C LEU A 38 -25.25 19.10 16.72
N ALA A 39 -25.54 20.01 17.62
CA ALA A 39 -25.69 21.44 17.28
C ALA A 39 -24.36 22.20 17.30
N GLN A 40 -23.22 21.57 17.68
CA GLN A 40 -21.94 22.25 17.78
C GLN A 40 -21.22 22.27 16.41
N PRO A 41 -20.97 23.44 15.81
CA PRO A 41 -20.26 23.54 14.53
C PRO A 41 -18.86 22.94 14.58
N SER A 42 -18.14 23.14 15.70
CA SER A 42 -16.78 22.58 15.89
C SER A 42 -16.68 21.07 15.71
N LEU A 43 -17.76 20.34 15.98
CA LEU A 43 -17.86 18.90 15.72
C LEU A 43 -18.38 18.61 14.30
N THR A 44 -19.49 19.23 13.91
CA THR A 44 -20.20 18.86 12.66
C THR A 44 -19.47 19.31 11.39
N GLU A 45 -18.57 20.30 11.49
CA GLU A 45 -17.74 20.73 10.35
C GLU A 45 -16.56 19.79 10.08
N LYS A 46 -16.12 18.99 11.08
CA LYS A 46 -14.93 18.12 10.98
C LYS A 46 -15.25 16.65 11.08
N TYR A 47 -16.36 16.29 11.70
CA TYR A 47 -16.71 14.89 12.01
C TYR A 47 -18.10 14.55 11.51
N ARG A 48 -18.25 13.30 11.07
CA ARG A 48 -19.55 12.68 10.78
C ARG A 48 -20.10 12.08 12.06
N LEU A 49 -20.99 12.77 12.74
CA LEU A 49 -21.63 12.31 13.97
C LEU A 49 -22.74 11.32 13.62
N ILE A 50 -22.69 10.15 14.26
CA ILE A 50 -23.64 9.07 14.12
C ILE A 50 -24.36 8.93 15.46
N ARG A 51 -25.58 9.41 15.54
CA ARG A 51 -26.46 9.22 16.70
C ARG A 51 -27.48 8.15 16.38
N TYR A 52 -27.71 7.22 17.30
CA TYR A 52 -28.72 6.20 17.14
C TYR A 52 -29.52 6.02 18.43
N HIS A 53 -30.74 5.50 18.30
CA HIS A 53 -31.54 5.05 19.43
C HIS A 53 -31.26 3.56 19.64
N ARG A 54 -30.82 3.21 20.85
CA ARG A 54 -30.59 1.82 21.24
C ARG A 54 -31.88 1.03 21.18
N ARG A 55 -31.83 -0.30 21.10
CA ARG A 55 -33.03 -1.12 21.16
C ARG A 55 -33.83 -0.82 22.46
N GLY A 56 -35.14 -0.75 22.36
CA GLY A 56 -36.02 -0.34 23.44
C GLY A 56 -36.38 1.16 23.44
N PHE A 57 -35.72 1.97 22.58
CA PHE A 57 -35.94 3.42 22.53
C PHE A 57 -36.56 3.87 21.20
N LEU A 58 -37.55 4.76 21.29
CA LEU A 58 -38.21 5.45 20.17
C LEU A 58 -38.50 4.52 18.96
N GLY A 59 -38.00 4.84 17.77
CA GLY A 59 -38.27 4.10 16.53
C GLY A 59 -37.41 2.82 16.34
N SER A 60 -36.53 2.49 17.29
CA SER A 60 -35.80 1.23 17.30
C SER A 60 -36.67 0.06 17.78
N THR A 61 -36.24 -1.16 17.46
CA THR A 61 -36.98 -2.37 17.88
C THR A 61 -37.27 -2.36 19.39
N PRO A 62 -38.51 -2.51 19.82
CA PRO A 62 -38.85 -2.58 21.23
C PRO A 62 -38.10 -3.74 21.92
N ALA A 63 -37.62 -3.47 23.10
CA ALA A 63 -36.93 -4.48 23.89
C ALA A 63 -37.96 -5.51 24.45
N ARG A 64 -37.69 -6.79 24.23
CA ARG A 64 -38.52 -7.90 24.73
C ARG A 64 -37.63 -8.86 25.49
N GLY A 65 -37.60 -8.73 26.83
CA GLY A 65 -36.77 -9.54 27.70
C GLY A 65 -35.40 -9.00 28.00
N PRO A 66 -34.58 -9.74 28.74
CA PRO A 66 -33.25 -9.27 29.16
C PRO A 66 -32.33 -8.99 27.97
N ILE A 67 -31.68 -7.86 27.97
CA ILE A 67 -30.69 -7.47 26.97
C ILE A 67 -29.42 -7.08 27.71
N SER A 68 -28.32 -7.75 27.45
CA SER A 68 -27.05 -7.47 28.11
C SER A 68 -26.35 -6.25 27.50
N ILE A 69 -25.36 -5.71 28.19
CA ILE A 69 -24.45 -4.67 27.66
C ILE A 69 -23.69 -5.23 26.47
N LYS A 70 -23.34 -6.53 26.47
CA LYS A 70 -22.66 -7.17 25.31
C LYS A 70 -23.54 -7.23 24.06
N ASP A 71 -24.86 -7.49 24.22
CA ASP A 71 -25.78 -7.42 23.08
C ASP A 71 -25.85 -6.02 22.47
N GLN A 72 -25.84 -4.99 23.31
CA GLN A 72 -25.91 -3.61 22.86
C GLN A 72 -24.56 -3.13 22.24
N ALA A 73 -23.44 -3.66 22.72
CA ALA A 73 -22.13 -3.46 22.08
C ALA A 73 -22.08 -4.11 20.68
N ALA A 74 -22.63 -5.32 20.54
CA ALA A 74 -22.76 -6.00 19.25
C ALA A 74 -23.69 -5.24 18.29
N ASP A 75 -24.75 -4.60 18.78
CA ASP A 75 -25.62 -3.73 17.98
C ASP A 75 -24.89 -2.50 17.47
N ALA A 76 -24.09 -1.86 18.33
CA ALA A 76 -23.28 -0.70 17.97
C ALA A 76 -22.25 -1.06 16.88
N ARG A 77 -21.55 -2.22 17.02
CA ARG A 77 -20.66 -2.75 15.99
C ARG A 77 -21.39 -2.96 14.67
N ALA A 78 -22.53 -3.66 14.71
CA ALA A 78 -23.29 -3.99 13.51
C ALA A 78 -23.84 -2.73 12.80
N LEU A 79 -24.13 -1.66 13.54
CA LEU A 79 -24.49 -0.36 12.96
C LEU A 79 -23.30 0.29 12.24
N LEU A 80 -22.10 0.28 12.83
CA LEU A 80 -20.88 0.80 12.17
C LEU A 80 -20.54 0.01 10.90
N GLU A 81 -20.70 -1.31 10.93
CA GLU A 81 -20.50 -2.17 9.75
C GLU A 81 -21.54 -1.86 8.65
N TYR A 82 -22.82 -1.71 9.03
CA TYR A 82 -23.90 -1.37 8.11
C TYR A 82 -23.66 -0.02 7.41
N LEU A 83 -23.13 0.95 8.16
CA LEU A 83 -22.83 2.29 7.65
C LEU A 83 -21.47 2.36 6.91
N HIS A 84 -20.70 1.28 6.91
CA HIS A 84 -19.35 1.22 6.33
C HIS A 84 -18.40 2.30 6.89
N VAL A 85 -18.41 2.52 8.20
CA VAL A 85 -17.65 3.58 8.89
C VAL A 85 -16.80 3.02 10.03
N SER A 86 -16.17 1.90 9.85
CA SER A 86 -15.28 1.27 10.83
C SER A 86 -13.82 1.36 10.36
N PRO A 87 -12.84 1.73 11.23
CA PRO A 87 -13.04 2.12 12.62
C PRO A 87 -13.65 3.52 12.82
N ALA A 88 -14.21 3.79 14.00
CA ALA A 88 -14.81 5.06 14.37
C ALA A 88 -14.31 5.54 15.74
N HIS A 89 -14.40 6.85 16.01
CA HIS A 89 -14.36 7.36 17.36
C HIS A 89 -15.66 7.00 18.08
N ILE A 90 -15.56 6.47 19.29
CA ILE A 90 -16.72 6.06 20.06
C ILE A 90 -16.89 6.99 21.26
N VAL A 91 -18.06 7.56 21.40
CA VAL A 91 -18.42 8.41 22.55
C VAL A 91 -19.57 7.76 23.30
N GLY A 92 -19.36 7.43 24.55
CA GLY A 92 -20.39 6.85 25.41
C GLY A 92 -20.66 7.71 26.64
N HIS A 93 -21.94 8.02 26.90
CA HIS A 93 -22.35 8.71 28.12
C HIS A 93 -23.00 7.74 29.10
N SER A 94 -22.61 7.78 30.37
CA SER A 94 -23.22 7.02 31.44
C SER A 94 -23.33 5.52 31.07
N TYR A 95 -24.51 4.92 31.08
CA TYR A 95 -24.77 3.55 30.59
C TYR A 95 -24.22 3.31 29.18
N GLY A 96 -24.32 4.29 28.29
CA GLY A 96 -23.68 4.23 26.96
C GLY A 96 -22.16 4.17 27.01
N GLY A 97 -21.54 4.69 28.09
CA GLY A 97 -20.12 4.54 28.38
C GLY A 97 -19.73 3.11 28.75
N SER A 98 -20.58 2.39 29.50
CA SER A 98 -20.38 0.96 29.78
C SER A 98 -20.50 0.11 28.50
N ILE A 99 -21.43 0.45 27.60
CA ILE A 99 -21.54 -0.17 26.28
C ILE A 99 -20.29 0.12 25.43
N ALA A 100 -19.78 1.35 25.47
CA ALA A 100 -18.59 1.76 24.73
C ALA A 100 -17.32 1.04 25.22
N LEU A 101 -17.16 0.84 26.53
CA LEU A 101 -16.09 0.02 27.12
C LEU A 101 -16.18 -1.43 26.63
N GLN A 102 -17.37 -2.03 26.67
CA GLN A 102 -17.57 -3.39 26.21
C GLN A 102 -17.32 -3.53 24.69
N LEU A 103 -17.77 -2.54 23.90
CA LEU A 103 -17.50 -2.49 22.47
C LEU A 103 -15.99 -2.48 22.17
N ALA A 104 -15.24 -1.68 22.93
CA ALA A 104 -13.79 -1.57 22.75
C ALA A 104 -13.03 -2.85 23.17
N ALA A 105 -13.53 -3.58 24.16
CA ALA A 105 -12.95 -4.85 24.60
C ALA A 105 -13.29 -5.99 23.64
N ASP A 106 -14.56 -6.14 23.25
CA ASP A 106 -15.01 -7.27 22.44
C ASP A 106 -14.70 -7.08 20.94
N PHE A 107 -14.68 -5.83 20.44
CA PHE A 107 -14.55 -5.51 19.02
C PHE A 107 -13.54 -4.38 18.76
N PRO A 108 -12.26 -4.52 19.16
CA PRO A 108 -11.25 -3.46 19.09
C PRO A 108 -10.97 -2.95 17.66
N ALA A 109 -11.26 -3.76 16.64
CA ALA A 109 -11.07 -3.38 15.24
C ALA A 109 -12.04 -2.27 14.77
N CYS A 110 -13.20 -2.13 15.39
CA CYS A 110 -14.15 -1.08 15.00
C CYS A 110 -13.99 0.21 15.84
N VAL A 111 -13.11 0.23 16.83
CA VAL A 111 -12.86 1.38 17.70
C VAL A 111 -11.52 2.00 17.40
N HIS A 112 -11.51 3.27 16.99
CA HIS A 112 -10.29 4.04 16.79
C HIS A 112 -9.83 4.71 18.08
N SER A 113 -10.74 5.44 18.74
CA SER A 113 -10.53 6.00 20.06
C SER A 113 -11.84 6.00 20.85
N LEU A 114 -11.73 6.19 22.17
CA LEU A 114 -12.85 6.09 23.09
C LEU A 114 -12.96 7.36 23.92
N VAL A 115 -14.13 8.00 23.94
CA VAL A 115 -14.47 9.08 24.84
C VAL A 115 -15.56 8.64 25.79
N LEU A 116 -15.26 8.66 27.07
CA LEU A 116 -16.13 8.25 28.16
C LEU A 116 -16.64 9.50 28.91
N LEU A 117 -17.89 9.82 28.72
CA LEU A 117 -18.58 10.88 29.47
C LEU A 117 -19.18 10.24 30.71
N GLU A 118 -18.40 10.20 31.79
CA GLU A 118 -18.79 9.60 33.08
C GLU A 118 -19.36 8.18 32.95
N ALA A 119 -18.57 7.28 32.36
CA ALA A 119 -18.93 5.86 32.26
C ALA A 119 -18.87 5.21 33.64
N PRO A 120 -19.94 4.60 34.14
CA PRO A 120 -19.95 3.94 35.45
C PRO A 120 -19.36 2.53 35.36
N LEU A 121 -18.73 2.10 36.46
CA LEU A 121 -18.32 0.73 36.73
C LEU A 121 -19.10 0.20 37.96
N THR A 122 -19.58 -1.01 37.88
CA THR A 122 -20.35 -1.65 38.98
C THR A 122 -19.44 -2.13 40.12
N SER A 123 -18.12 -2.17 39.89
CA SER A 123 -17.11 -2.66 40.83
C SER A 123 -16.66 -1.63 41.87
N VAL A 124 -16.99 -0.36 41.68
CA VAL A 124 -16.52 0.71 42.58
C VAL A 124 -17.38 0.82 43.85
N PRO A 125 -16.79 1.28 44.99
CA PRO A 125 -17.51 1.32 46.28
C PRO A 125 -18.81 2.12 46.26
N HIS A 126 -18.82 3.29 45.64
CA HIS A 126 -20.02 4.13 45.55
C HIS A 126 -21.10 3.62 44.59
N TRP A 127 -20.92 2.49 43.88
CA TRP A 127 -22.02 1.85 43.15
C TRP A 127 -23.20 1.50 44.02
N LYS A 128 -22.99 1.26 45.33
CA LYS A 128 -24.04 1.06 46.29
C LYS A 128 -25.05 2.20 46.31
N ALA A 129 -24.63 3.45 46.23
CA ALA A 129 -25.51 4.61 46.20
C ALA A 129 -26.40 4.64 44.95
N VAL A 130 -25.90 4.15 43.82
CA VAL A 130 -26.70 3.98 42.57
C VAL A 130 -27.80 2.95 42.77
N ARG A 131 -27.51 1.83 43.46
CA ARG A 131 -28.52 0.81 43.80
C ARG A 131 -29.64 1.39 44.69
N GLU A 132 -29.27 2.18 45.68
CA GLU A 132 -30.21 2.84 46.60
C GLU A 132 -31.09 3.85 45.83
N LEU A 133 -30.49 4.64 44.95
CA LEU A 133 -31.19 5.58 44.06
C LEU A 133 -32.18 4.82 43.14
N ASN A 134 -31.71 3.76 42.47
CA ASN A 134 -32.56 2.93 41.61
C ASN A 134 -33.73 2.30 42.37
N ALA A 135 -33.51 1.83 43.61
CA ALA A 135 -34.56 1.28 44.44
C ALA A 135 -35.64 2.34 44.80
N ALA A 136 -35.22 3.56 45.15
CA ALA A 136 -36.10 4.69 45.41
C ALA A 136 -36.91 5.11 44.20
N ALA A 137 -36.25 5.21 43.02
CA ALA A 137 -36.94 5.53 41.76
C ALA A 137 -37.91 4.41 41.32
N MET A 138 -37.55 3.14 41.50
CA MET A 138 -38.41 1.98 41.23
C MET A 138 -39.67 1.99 42.11
N GLU A 139 -39.54 2.38 43.36
CA GLU A 139 -40.71 2.47 44.29
C GLU A 139 -41.70 3.56 43.80
N ARG A 140 -41.20 4.72 43.39
CA ARG A 140 -42.03 5.76 42.76
C ARG A 140 -42.69 5.29 41.46
N TYR A 141 -41.95 4.63 40.62
CA TYR A 141 -42.48 4.04 39.39
C TYR A 141 -43.62 3.07 39.65
N ARG A 142 -43.48 2.16 40.62
CA ARG A 142 -44.52 1.17 41.00
C ARG A 142 -45.78 1.83 41.56
N GLN A 143 -45.64 2.98 42.21
CA GLN A 143 -46.72 3.80 42.70
C GLN A 143 -47.47 4.57 41.59
N GLY A 144 -46.96 4.51 40.35
CA GLY A 144 -47.51 5.25 39.20
C GLY A 144 -47.09 6.73 39.17
N ASP A 145 -46.18 7.12 40.04
CA ASP A 145 -45.63 8.48 40.10
C ASP A 145 -44.36 8.56 39.21
N TRP A 146 -44.57 8.54 37.91
CA TRP A 146 -43.52 8.45 36.94
C TRP A 146 -42.67 9.72 36.91
N GLU A 147 -43.27 10.89 37.19
CA GLU A 147 -42.53 12.16 37.24
C GLU A 147 -41.54 12.16 38.41
N ALA A 148 -42.00 11.77 39.61
CA ALA A 148 -41.10 11.63 40.76
C ALA A 148 -40.06 10.54 40.58
N ALA A 149 -40.34 9.47 39.83
CA ALA A 149 -39.35 8.46 39.51
C ALA A 149 -38.20 9.01 38.64
N VAL A 150 -38.53 9.82 37.64
CA VAL A 150 -37.52 10.54 36.79
C VAL A 150 -36.77 11.59 37.62
N ASP A 151 -37.45 12.32 38.50
CA ASP A 151 -36.83 13.31 39.36
C ASP A 151 -35.84 12.73 40.36
N VAL A 152 -36.17 11.60 40.95
CA VAL A 152 -35.22 10.84 41.81
C VAL A 152 -33.96 10.47 41.00
N PHE A 153 -34.12 10.07 39.73
CA PHE A 153 -33.01 9.70 38.89
C PHE A 153 -32.19 10.89 38.45
N LEU A 154 -32.81 12.02 38.09
CA LEU A 154 -32.11 13.25 37.68
C LEU A 154 -31.36 13.89 38.85
N GLY A 155 -31.75 13.63 40.08
CA GLY A 155 -31.00 14.02 41.30
C GLY A 155 -31.06 15.49 41.71
N SER A 156 -31.38 16.41 40.79
CA SER A 156 -31.47 17.85 41.11
C SER A 156 -32.40 18.63 40.19
N PRO A 157 -33.01 19.75 40.70
CA PRO A 157 -33.79 20.67 39.87
C PRO A 157 -32.97 21.29 38.73
N ALA A 158 -31.66 21.47 38.93
CA ALA A 158 -30.75 22.02 37.93
C ALA A 158 -30.57 21.05 36.74
N GLU A 159 -30.46 19.78 36.98
CA GLU A 159 -30.36 18.75 35.93
C GLU A 159 -31.69 18.60 35.17
N ARG A 160 -32.82 18.61 35.88
CA ARG A 160 -34.16 18.65 35.25
C ARG A 160 -34.29 19.88 34.33
N ALA A 161 -33.91 21.06 34.79
CA ALA A 161 -33.95 22.29 34.02
C ALA A 161 -33.01 22.25 32.80
N ALA A 162 -31.85 21.62 32.91
CA ALA A 162 -30.92 21.43 31.81
C ALA A 162 -31.51 20.52 30.72
N VAL A 163 -32.16 19.41 31.09
CA VAL A 163 -32.84 18.52 30.15
C VAL A 163 -33.99 19.27 29.47
N ALA A 164 -34.87 19.94 30.24
CA ALA A 164 -36.02 20.66 29.68
C ALA A 164 -35.59 21.76 28.68
N ARG A 165 -34.48 22.42 28.94
CA ARG A 165 -33.96 23.53 28.11
C ARG A 165 -33.28 23.01 26.82
N ASN A 166 -32.47 21.99 26.95
CA ASN A 166 -31.52 21.59 25.90
C ASN A 166 -31.95 20.34 25.10
N VAL A 167 -32.94 19.60 25.58
CA VAL A 167 -33.47 18.38 24.96
C VAL A 167 -34.99 18.46 24.85
N PRO A 168 -35.54 19.06 23.78
CA PRO A 168 -36.96 19.18 23.59
C PRO A 168 -37.70 17.85 23.68
N GLY A 169 -38.71 17.75 24.55
CA GLY A 169 -39.47 16.54 24.83
C GLY A 169 -38.67 15.44 25.58
N GLY A 170 -37.50 15.79 26.15
CA GLY A 170 -36.63 14.83 26.83
C GLY A 170 -37.19 14.29 28.12
N LEU A 171 -37.90 15.08 28.92
CA LEU A 171 -38.51 14.64 30.16
C LEU A 171 -39.70 13.72 29.90
N GLU A 172 -40.57 14.09 28.96
CA GLU A 172 -41.70 13.26 28.54
C GLU A 172 -41.26 11.91 27.95
N GLN A 173 -40.13 11.93 27.25
CA GLN A 173 -39.53 10.72 26.71
C GLN A 173 -38.96 9.86 27.84
N ALA A 174 -38.25 10.46 28.79
CA ALA A 174 -37.68 9.76 29.94
C ALA A 174 -38.80 9.02 30.75
N MET A 175 -39.95 9.67 30.92
CA MET A 175 -41.10 9.04 31.58
C MET A 175 -41.63 7.82 30.76
N ARG A 176 -41.69 7.93 29.44
CA ARG A 176 -42.13 6.82 28.58
C ARG A 176 -41.16 5.62 28.54
N ASP A 177 -39.89 5.87 28.78
CA ASP A 177 -38.82 4.87 28.71
C ASP A 177 -38.56 4.20 30.08
N LEU A 178 -39.33 4.52 31.13
CA LEU A 178 -39.15 3.91 32.48
C LEU A 178 -39.27 2.40 32.47
N ASP A 179 -40.17 1.83 31.65
CA ASP A 179 -40.30 0.36 31.48
C ASP A 179 -39.01 -0.24 30.92
N THR A 180 -38.40 0.40 29.93
CA THR A 180 -37.11 -0.02 29.36
C THR A 180 -35.98 0.09 30.38
N TYR A 181 -35.95 1.15 31.16
CA TYR A 181 -34.93 1.32 32.16
C TYR A 181 -35.06 0.29 33.29
N PHE A 182 -36.19 0.24 33.97
CA PHE A 182 -36.38 -0.66 35.12
C PHE A 182 -36.47 -2.14 34.74
N GLY A 183 -37.06 -2.44 33.57
CA GLY A 183 -37.23 -3.82 33.10
C GLY A 183 -35.98 -4.42 32.45
N ILE A 184 -35.08 -3.59 31.90
CA ILE A 184 -33.99 -4.04 31.03
C ILE A 184 -32.66 -3.44 31.45
N GLU A 185 -32.50 -2.11 31.47
CA GLU A 185 -31.19 -1.48 31.63
C GLU A 185 -30.62 -1.64 33.04
N ALA A 186 -31.40 -1.37 34.07
CA ALA A 186 -30.92 -1.49 35.44
C ALA A 186 -30.53 -2.94 35.79
N PRO A 187 -31.32 -3.98 35.45
CA PRO A 187 -30.86 -5.37 35.62
C PRO A 187 -29.65 -5.74 34.81
N ALA A 188 -29.55 -5.26 33.56
CA ALA A 188 -28.40 -5.53 32.69
C ALA A 188 -27.12 -4.90 33.23
N HIS A 189 -27.22 -3.70 33.81
CA HIS A 189 -26.08 -3.01 34.41
C HIS A 189 -25.59 -3.72 35.69
N GLU A 190 -26.54 -4.18 36.56
CA GLU A 190 -26.20 -4.96 37.75
C GLU A 190 -25.51 -6.29 37.40
N ALA A 191 -25.94 -6.93 36.32
CA ALA A 191 -25.36 -8.18 35.84
C ALA A 191 -24.02 -7.99 35.08
N TRP A 192 -23.69 -6.74 34.73
CA TRP A 192 -22.48 -6.46 33.97
C TRP A 192 -21.27 -6.31 34.90
N HIS A 193 -20.26 -7.12 34.63
CA HIS A 193 -18.99 -7.09 35.35
C HIS A 193 -17.87 -6.90 34.36
N PHE A 194 -17.42 -5.65 34.23
CA PHE A 194 -16.23 -5.29 33.47
C PHE A 194 -14.99 -5.55 34.32
N THR A 195 -14.06 -6.33 33.78
CA THR A 195 -12.90 -6.82 34.53
C THR A 195 -11.62 -6.10 34.14
N GLU A 196 -10.60 -6.19 35.01
CA GLU A 196 -9.24 -5.72 34.70
C GLU A 196 -8.68 -6.38 33.43
N ALA A 197 -8.99 -7.65 33.18
CA ALA A 197 -8.55 -8.38 32.01
C ALA A 197 -9.15 -7.79 30.70
N GLU A 198 -10.43 -7.42 30.71
CA GLU A 198 -11.09 -6.74 29.60
C GLU A 198 -10.53 -5.32 29.41
N GLY A 199 -10.29 -4.59 30.51
CA GLY A 199 -9.67 -3.26 30.45
C GLY A 199 -8.29 -3.29 29.80
N LYS A 200 -7.44 -4.25 30.16
CA LYS A 200 -6.09 -4.43 29.57
C LYS A 200 -6.10 -4.79 28.08
N GLN A 201 -7.21 -5.26 27.54
CA GLN A 201 -7.34 -5.50 26.09
C GLN A 201 -7.58 -4.21 25.29
N ILE A 202 -7.99 -3.13 25.96
CA ILE A 202 -8.22 -1.85 25.32
C ILE A 202 -6.88 -1.13 25.14
N THR A 203 -6.31 -1.21 23.93
CA THR A 203 -5.05 -0.54 23.58
C THR A 203 -5.26 0.80 22.87
N ARG A 204 -6.52 1.16 22.61
CA ARG A 204 -6.89 2.40 21.92
C ARG A 204 -6.77 3.62 22.84
N PRO A 205 -6.55 4.83 22.30
CA PRO A 205 -6.59 6.07 23.09
C PRO A 205 -7.94 6.23 23.78
N VAL A 206 -7.92 6.61 25.06
CA VAL A 206 -9.14 6.81 25.86
C VAL A 206 -9.10 8.17 26.52
N LEU A 207 -10.20 8.93 26.44
CA LEU A 207 -10.42 10.17 27.15
C LEU A 207 -11.61 9.98 28.12
N PHE A 208 -11.39 10.22 29.41
CA PHE A 208 -12.46 10.27 30.40
C PHE A 208 -12.79 11.72 30.75
N ILE A 209 -13.99 12.19 30.46
CA ILE A 209 -14.47 13.54 30.78
C ILE A 209 -15.43 13.46 31.96
N ARG A 210 -15.13 14.23 33.02
CA ARG A 210 -15.94 14.31 34.23
C ARG A 210 -16.38 15.76 34.50
N GLY A 211 -17.60 15.94 35.01
CA GLY A 211 -18.06 17.22 35.55
C GLY A 211 -17.40 17.54 36.91
N SER A 212 -17.12 18.82 37.18
CA SER A 212 -16.54 19.23 38.48
C SER A 212 -17.51 19.06 39.64
N GLU A 213 -18.80 19.05 39.36
CA GLU A 213 -19.90 18.95 40.32
C GLU A 213 -20.56 17.56 40.34
N SER A 214 -19.93 16.59 39.67
CA SER A 214 -20.42 15.23 39.62
C SER A 214 -20.13 14.44 40.87
N GLN A 215 -20.87 13.37 41.09
CA GLN A 215 -20.76 12.49 42.23
C GLN A 215 -19.39 11.81 42.34
N VAL A 216 -18.98 11.45 43.57
CA VAL A 216 -17.72 10.75 43.89
C VAL A 216 -17.59 9.44 43.12
N LEU A 217 -18.71 8.76 42.85
CA LEU A 217 -18.77 7.58 41.98
C LEU A 217 -17.91 7.72 40.72
N TYR A 218 -18.03 8.85 40.03
CA TYR A 218 -17.33 9.04 38.75
C TYR A 218 -15.83 9.37 38.90
N VAL A 219 -15.42 9.77 40.10
CA VAL A 219 -14.00 9.86 40.46
C VAL A 219 -13.42 8.47 40.61
N GLU A 220 -14.12 7.58 41.35
CA GLU A 220 -13.71 6.17 41.52
C GLU A 220 -13.68 5.42 40.20
N CYS A 221 -14.71 5.60 39.36
CA CYS A 221 -14.75 4.97 38.03
C CYS A 221 -13.57 5.41 37.15
N ARG A 222 -13.26 6.72 37.12
CA ARG A 222 -12.09 7.24 36.42
C ARG A 222 -10.80 6.58 36.93
N ASP A 223 -10.60 6.54 38.23
CA ASP A 223 -9.37 6.02 38.86
C ASP A 223 -9.20 4.55 38.53
N GLN A 224 -10.28 3.79 38.58
CA GLN A 224 -10.27 2.38 38.23
C GLN A 224 -10.03 2.15 36.73
N ILE A 225 -10.65 2.94 35.86
CA ILE A 225 -10.44 2.87 34.41
C ILE A 225 -8.98 3.22 34.08
N GLN A 226 -8.40 4.24 34.69
CA GLN A 226 -7.00 4.60 34.51
C GLN A 226 -6.03 3.51 35.01
N GLN A 227 -6.40 2.81 36.07
CA GLN A 227 -5.62 1.67 36.54
C GLN A 227 -5.61 0.50 35.55
N TRP A 228 -6.75 0.19 34.96
CA TRP A 228 -6.91 -0.93 34.03
C TRP A 228 -6.49 -0.59 32.60
N ILE A 229 -6.63 0.70 32.21
CA ILE A 229 -6.32 1.24 30.89
C ILE A 229 -5.37 2.44 31.08
N PRO A 230 -4.05 2.21 31.25
CA PRO A 230 -3.10 3.24 31.67
C PRO A 230 -2.96 4.44 30.72
N GLN A 231 -3.27 4.28 29.45
CA GLN A 231 -3.26 5.38 28.47
C GLN A 231 -4.51 6.28 28.54
N THR A 232 -5.39 6.10 29.54
CA THR A 232 -6.58 6.94 29.70
C THR A 232 -6.20 8.35 30.15
N GLU A 233 -6.47 9.33 29.32
CA GLU A 233 -6.44 10.75 29.68
C GLU A 233 -7.70 11.11 30.46
N SER A 234 -7.57 12.04 31.40
CA SER A 234 -8.72 12.50 32.18
C SER A 234 -8.80 14.01 32.23
N VAL A 235 -9.98 14.56 31.95
CA VAL A 235 -10.24 16.01 31.98
C VAL A 235 -11.50 16.29 32.81
N VAL A 236 -11.48 17.43 33.53
CA VAL A 236 -12.62 17.90 34.32
C VAL A 236 -13.26 19.09 33.67
N LEU A 237 -14.53 18.98 33.31
CA LEU A 237 -15.35 20.06 32.77
C LEU A 237 -15.96 20.86 33.93
N ARG A 238 -15.49 22.08 34.12
CA ARG A 238 -15.89 22.94 35.25
C ARG A 238 -17.36 23.34 35.15
N GLY A 239 -18.05 23.37 36.29
CA GLY A 239 -19.44 23.80 36.42
C GLY A 239 -20.46 22.86 35.76
N ALA A 240 -20.08 21.60 35.58
CA ALA A 240 -20.95 20.58 35.03
C ALA A 240 -21.13 19.42 36.02
N THR A 241 -22.35 18.83 35.99
CA THR A 241 -22.69 17.59 36.70
C THR A 241 -22.64 16.40 35.72
N HIS A 242 -23.30 15.29 36.09
CA HIS A 242 -23.38 14.08 35.25
C HIS A 242 -23.96 14.34 33.83
N LEU A 243 -24.78 15.38 33.66
CA LEU A 243 -25.34 15.73 32.35
C LEU A 243 -24.43 16.71 31.54
N LEU A 244 -23.15 16.62 31.70
CA LEU A 244 -22.10 17.54 31.24
C LEU A 244 -22.22 17.96 29.76
N HIS A 245 -22.54 17.05 28.87
CA HIS A 245 -22.69 17.29 27.41
C HIS A 245 -24.03 17.99 27.05
N MET A 246 -24.99 18.00 27.96
CA MET A 246 -26.23 18.76 27.84
C MET A 246 -26.10 20.15 28.48
N GLN A 247 -25.36 20.24 29.59
CA GLN A 247 -25.18 21.50 30.34
C GLN A 247 -24.15 22.40 29.69
N GLN A 248 -23.04 21.84 29.19
CA GLN A 248 -21.93 22.56 28.58
C GLN A 248 -21.52 21.91 27.26
N PRO A 249 -22.39 21.90 26.23
CA PRO A 249 -22.13 21.20 24.98
C PRO A 249 -20.92 21.76 24.23
N ALA A 250 -20.67 23.07 24.27
CA ALA A 250 -19.52 23.67 23.62
C ALA A 250 -18.19 23.26 24.29
N GLY A 251 -18.14 23.22 25.63
CA GLY A 251 -16.96 22.76 26.37
C GLY A 251 -16.67 21.28 26.12
N ALA A 252 -17.69 20.42 26.18
CA ALA A 252 -17.56 19.01 25.86
C ALA A 252 -17.08 18.80 24.40
N ALA A 253 -17.67 19.55 23.46
CA ALA A 253 -17.26 19.49 22.04
C ALA A 253 -15.79 19.89 21.85
N THR A 254 -15.33 20.96 22.50
CA THR A 254 -13.93 21.40 22.42
C THR A 254 -12.97 20.30 22.88
N LEU A 255 -13.23 19.69 24.03
CA LEU A 255 -12.40 18.61 24.59
C LEU A 255 -12.37 17.39 23.66
N MET A 256 -13.50 17.04 23.06
CA MET A 256 -13.60 15.96 22.11
C MET A 256 -12.81 16.26 20.83
N VAL A 257 -12.96 17.46 20.27
CA VAL A 257 -12.21 17.89 19.07
C VAL A 257 -10.70 17.92 19.32
N GLU A 258 -10.25 18.44 20.46
CA GLU A 258 -8.84 18.42 20.84
C GLU A 258 -8.28 17.00 20.94
N PHE A 259 -9.06 16.09 21.51
CA PHE A 259 -8.68 14.67 21.61
C PHE A 259 -8.65 13.99 20.24
N PHE A 260 -9.69 14.10 19.42
CA PHE A 260 -9.74 13.49 18.09
C PHE A 260 -8.66 14.06 17.16
N THR A 261 -8.32 15.35 17.26
CA THR A 261 -7.26 15.97 16.48
C THR A 261 -5.86 15.41 16.84
N ARG A 262 -5.65 14.98 18.08
CA ARG A 262 -4.40 14.30 18.48
C ARG A 262 -4.35 12.85 18.04
N TYR A 263 -5.50 12.24 17.87
CA TYR A 263 -5.66 10.87 17.42
C TYR A 263 -6.59 10.82 16.19
N PRO A 264 -6.17 11.38 15.06
CA PRO A 264 -7.00 11.35 13.87
C PRO A 264 -7.20 9.90 13.42
N ILE A 265 -8.42 9.59 12.95
CA ILE A 265 -8.57 8.45 12.08
C ILE A 265 -7.80 8.86 10.83
N VAL A 266 -6.52 8.45 10.73
CA VAL A 266 -5.86 8.53 9.43
C VAL A 266 -6.81 7.80 8.49
N PRO A 267 -7.40 8.44 7.48
CA PRO A 267 -8.22 7.70 6.57
C PRO A 267 -7.33 6.56 6.07
N LEU A 268 -7.69 5.33 6.37
CA LEU A 268 -7.42 4.28 5.42
C LEU A 268 -7.92 4.89 4.13
N ALA A 269 -7.01 5.24 3.20
CA ALA A 269 -7.39 5.88 1.94
C ALA A 269 -8.66 5.16 1.51
N PRO A 270 -9.79 5.87 1.32
CA PRO A 270 -11.10 5.22 1.26
C PRO A 270 -10.90 4.03 0.36
N PRO A 271 -11.26 2.79 0.77
CA PRO A 271 -11.04 1.63 -0.08
C PRO A 271 -11.58 2.09 -1.40
N HIS A 272 -10.69 2.28 -2.36
CA HIS A 272 -10.97 3.02 -3.61
C HIS A 272 -12.35 2.61 -4.00
N PRO A 273 -13.36 3.52 -4.15
CA PRO A 273 -14.74 3.10 -4.27
C PRO A 273 -14.66 1.96 -5.24
N ARG A 274 -14.83 0.71 -4.72
CA ARG A 274 -14.70 -0.48 -5.57
C ARG A 274 -15.58 -0.11 -6.70
N ARG A 275 -14.98 0.42 -7.78
CA ARG A 275 -15.74 0.84 -8.93
C ARG A 275 -16.53 -0.41 -9.22
N ARG A 276 -17.84 -0.41 -8.95
CA ARG A 276 -18.72 -1.48 -9.36
C ARG A 276 -18.57 -1.50 -10.85
N TRP A 277 -17.57 -2.28 -11.29
CA TRP A 277 -17.40 -2.56 -12.68
C TRP A 277 -18.74 -3.16 -13.09
N ARG A 278 -19.41 -2.49 -13.99
CA ARG A 278 -20.78 -2.83 -14.38
C ARG A 278 -20.89 -4.17 -15.12
N SER A 279 -19.78 -4.86 -15.34
CA SER A 279 -19.74 -6.23 -15.80
C SER A 279 -18.73 -7.02 -14.98
N ASP A 280 -19.06 -8.26 -14.61
CA ASP A 280 -18.14 -9.22 -14.01
C ASP A 280 -17.03 -9.63 -15.01
N HIS A 281 -17.17 -9.27 -16.29
CA HIS A 281 -16.27 -9.57 -17.39
C HIS A 281 -15.23 -8.45 -17.58
N TYR A 282 -13.98 -8.81 -17.56
CA TYR A 282 -12.86 -7.91 -17.81
C TYR A 282 -11.70 -8.67 -18.44
N ASN A 283 -11.15 -8.14 -19.53
CA ASN A 283 -9.94 -8.63 -20.17
C ASN A 283 -8.99 -7.46 -20.42
N ALA A 284 -7.77 -7.55 -19.89
CA ALA A 284 -6.81 -6.44 -19.92
C ALA A 284 -6.43 -6.02 -21.35
N THR A 285 -6.43 -6.95 -22.34
CA THR A 285 -6.18 -6.59 -23.74
C THR A 285 -7.29 -5.74 -24.30
N THR A 286 -8.54 -6.08 -23.99
CA THR A 286 -9.70 -5.30 -24.46
C THR A 286 -9.64 -3.87 -23.93
N ASP A 287 -9.28 -3.70 -22.68
CA ASP A 287 -9.16 -2.37 -22.04
C ASP A 287 -7.96 -1.58 -22.58
N LEU A 288 -6.76 -2.19 -22.61
CA LEU A 288 -5.51 -1.47 -22.87
C LEU A 288 -5.18 -1.31 -24.36
N LEU A 289 -5.62 -2.25 -25.20
CA LEU A 289 -5.34 -2.25 -26.64
C LEU A 289 -6.61 -1.95 -27.46
N ASP A 290 -7.65 -2.78 -27.36
CA ASP A 290 -8.85 -2.61 -28.19
C ASP A 290 -9.59 -1.31 -27.90
N GLY A 291 -9.56 -0.85 -26.64
CA GLY A 291 -10.13 0.44 -26.22
C GLY A 291 -9.57 1.64 -27.01
N ASN A 292 -8.37 1.55 -27.58
CA ASN A 292 -7.85 2.59 -28.47
C ASN A 292 -8.58 2.59 -29.82
N LEU A 293 -8.96 1.41 -30.33
CA LEU A 293 -9.74 1.32 -31.55
C LEU A 293 -11.15 1.87 -31.36
N GLU A 294 -11.78 1.55 -30.21
CA GLU A 294 -13.09 2.09 -29.84
C GLU A 294 -13.08 3.62 -29.71
N GLN A 295 -11.94 4.20 -29.33
CA GLN A 295 -11.72 5.65 -29.26
C GLN A 295 -11.28 6.27 -30.59
N GLY A 296 -11.30 5.53 -31.69
CA GLY A 296 -11.00 6.01 -33.04
C GLY A 296 -9.51 6.19 -33.35
N ARG A 297 -8.59 5.57 -32.57
CA ARG A 297 -7.13 5.67 -32.76
C ARG A 297 -6.57 4.60 -33.70
N PHE A 298 -7.31 4.16 -34.72
CA PHE A 298 -6.92 3.09 -35.62
C PHE A 298 -5.57 3.32 -36.29
N ASP A 299 -5.41 4.50 -36.90
CA ASP A 299 -4.23 4.86 -37.69
C ASP A 299 -3.14 5.52 -36.85
N LYS A 300 -3.37 5.69 -35.53
CA LYS A 300 -2.37 6.25 -34.65
C LYS A 300 -1.23 5.28 -34.41
N VAL A 301 0.01 5.79 -34.49
CA VAL A 301 1.21 4.99 -34.24
C VAL A 301 1.26 4.59 -32.77
N ALA A 302 1.19 3.28 -32.49
CA ALA A 302 1.32 2.69 -31.16
C ALA A 302 2.78 2.35 -30.83
N ILE A 303 3.52 1.82 -31.82
CA ILE A 303 4.92 1.39 -31.66
C ILE A 303 5.79 2.00 -32.75
N LYS A 304 6.94 2.53 -32.33
CA LYS A 304 8.05 2.91 -33.23
C LYS A 304 9.25 2.02 -32.98
N THR A 305 9.86 1.54 -34.08
CA THR A 305 11.09 0.78 -34.05
C THR A 305 12.09 1.34 -35.07
N GLN A 306 13.32 0.86 -35.05
CA GLN A 306 14.27 1.21 -36.11
C GLN A 306 13.87 0.71 -37.50
N TRP A 307 12.99 -0.30 -37.58
CA TRP A 307 12.55 -0.91 -38.84
C TRP A 307 11.20 -0.38 -39.36
N GLY A 308 10.44 0.36 -38.56
CA GLY A 308 9.14 0.90 -38.97
C GLY A 308 8.25 1.32 -37.81
N GLU A 309 7.05 1.68 -38.18
CA GLU A 309 5.98 2.11 -37.28
C GLU A 309 4.79 1.17 -37.39
N TRP A 310 4.15 0.90 -36.27
CA TRP A 310 2.95 0.07 -36.15
C TRP A 310 1.85 0.90 -35.54
N THR A 311 0.69 0.92 -36.21
CA THR A 311 -0.52 1.57 -35.70
C THR A 311 -1.18 0.72 -34.62
N TYR A 312 -2.11 1.30 -33.86
CA TYR A 312 -2.94 0.54 -32.93
C TYR A 312 -3.71 -0.57 -33.62
N ALA A 313 -4.21 -0.33 -34.86
CA ALA A 313 -4.87 -1.35 -35.65
C ALA A 313 -3.91 -2.50 -36.02
N ASP A 314 -2.68 -2.21 -36.41
CA ASP A 314 -1.69 -3.24 -36.75
C ASP A 314 -1.39 -4.13 -35.54
N VAL A 315 -1.16 -3.52 -34.37
CA VAL A 315 -0.89 -4.27 -33.12
C VAL A 315 -2.11 -5.11 -32.70
N ALA A 316 -3.33 -4.57 -32.81
CA ALA A 316 -4.55 -5.30 -32.46
C ALA A 316 -4.78 -6.51 -33.40
N ILE A 317 -4.57 -6.31 -34.69
CA ILE A 317 -4.67 -7.42 -35.68
C ILE A 317 -3.60 -8.48 -35.38
N ALA A 318 -2.37 -8.09 -35.11
CA ALA A 318 -1.29 -9.02 -34.79
C ALA A 318 -1.57 -9.79 -33.49
N ALA A 319 -2.09 -9.10 -32.46
CA ALA A 319 -2.51 -9.73 -31.19
C ALA A 319 -3.65 -10.73 -31.40
N ASN A 320 -4.68 -10.37 -32.18
CA ASN A 320 -5.78 -11.26 -32.50
C ASN A 320 -5.30 -12.52 -33.25
N ARG A 321 -4.41 -12.33 -34.20
CA ARG A 321 -3.81 -13.45 -34.96
C ARG A 321 -2.94 -14.33 -34.08
N ALA A 322 -2.11 -13.75 -33.20
CA ALA A 322 -1.29 -14.50 -32.26
C ALA A 322 -2.18 -15.34 -31.32
N GLY A 323 -3.20 -14.75 -30.71
CA GLY A 323 -4.13 -15.47 -29.85
C GLY A 323 -4.88 -16.61 -30.59
N ASN A 324 -5.32 -16.38 -31.84
CA ASN A 324 -5.94 -17.43 -32.66
C ASN A 324 -4.95 -18.55 -33.00
N ALA A 325 -3.71 -18.21 -33.38
CA ALA A 325 -2.67 -19.20 -33.66
C ALA A 325 -2.36 -20.04 -32.42
N PHE A 326 -2.26 -19.41 -31.24
CA PHE A 326 -2.04 -20.12 -29.98
C PHE A 326 -3.21 -21.08 -29.67
N ARG A 327 -4.44 -20.66 -29.92
CA ARG A 327 -5.63 -21.51 -29.75
C ARG A 327 -5.58 -22.72 -30.67
N GLU A 328 -5.15 -22.56 -31.93
CA GLU A 328 -4.96 -23.65 -32.89
C GLU A 328 -3.85 -24.61 -32.45
N LEU A 329 -2.81 -24.10 -31.73
CA LEU A 329 -1.78 -24.91 -31.13
C LEU A 329 -2.22 -25.56 -29.79
N GLY A 330 -3.51 -25.42 -29.46
CA GLY A 330 -4.13 -26.05 -28.30
C GLY A 330 -3.90 -25.28 -26.99
N VAL A 331 -3.50 -24.01 -27.01
CA VAL A 331 -3.45 -23.17 -25.84
C VAL A 331 -4.87 -22.81 -25.39
N GLU A 332 -5.17 -23.03 -24.14
CA GLU A 332 -6.45 -22.77 -23.50
C GLU A 332 -6.30 -21.69 -22.43
N ALA A 333 -7.39 -21.24 -21.83
CA ALA A 333 -7.38 -20.34 -20.70
C ALA A 333 -6.45 -20.86 -19.59
N GLU A 334 -5.76 -19.94 -18.90
CA GLU A 334 -4.77 -20.20 -17.86
C GLU A 334 -3.53 -21.03 -18.30
N ASN A 335 -3.41 -21.46 -19.55
CA ASN A 335 -2.17 -22.04 -20.00
C ASN A 335 -1.08 -20.97 -20.13
N ARG A 336 0.16 -21.29 -19.72
CA ARG A 336 1.28 -20.37 -19.81
C ARG A 336 1.90 -20.40 -21.19
N VAL A 337 2.20 -19.17 -21.68
CA VAL A 337 2.98 -18.91 -22.88
C VAL A 337 4.29 -18.27 -22.43
N LEU A 338 5.37 -19.03 -22.44
CA LEU A 338 6.68 -18.47 -22.07
C LEU A 338 7.21 -17.60 -23.22
N MET A 339 7.69 -16.41 -22.91
CA MET A 339 8.10 -15.40 -23.87
C MET A 339 9.57 -15.01 -23.66
N ALA A 340 10.49 -15.63 -24.39
CA ALA A 340 11.88 -15.17 -24.49
C ALA A 340 12.03 -14.26 -25.73
N VAL A 341 11.30 -13.16 -25.74
CA VAL A 341 11.11 -12.27 -26.88
C VAL A 341 11.79 -10.92 -26.64
N LEU A 342 12.54 -10.44 -27.64
CA LEU A 342 13.13 -9.12 -27.64
C LEU A 342 12.05 -8.03 -27.69
N ASP A 343 12.41 -6.81 -27.28
CA ASP A 343 11.49 -5.66 -27.33
C ASP A 343 11.15 -5.31 -28.79
N SER A 344 9.98 -5.77 -29.24
CA SER A 344 9.54 -5.67 -30.62
C SER A 344 8.00 -5.67 -30.68
N PRO A 345 7.39 -5.35 -31.86
CA PRO A 345 5.95 -5.46 -32.05
C PRO A 345 5.42 -6.88 -31.83
N GLU A 346 6.21 -7.91 -32.09
CA GLU A 346 5.86 -9.32 -31.87
C GLU A 346 5.76 -9.65 -30.39
N PHE A 347 6.51 -8.95 -29.52
CA PHE A 347 6.32 -9.04 -28.07
C PHE A 347 4.92 -8.56 -27.68
N ALA A 348 4.50 -7.38 -28.17
CA ALA A 348 3.17 -6.83 -27.90
C ALA A 348 2.07 -7.76 -28.44
N ALA A 349 2.23 -8.27 -29.67
CA ALA A 349 1.29 -9.20 -30.29
C ALA A 349 1.14 -10.50 -29.47
N THR A 350 2.26 -11.07 -29.03
CA THR A 350 2.29 -12.29 -28.21
C THR A 350 1.66 -12.05 -26.84
N PHE A 351 2.04 -10.96 -26.16
CA PHE A 351 1.57 -10.63 -24.82
C PHE A 351 0.06 -10.38 -24.79
N PHE A 352 -0.42 -9.44 -25.59
CA PHE A 352 -1.85 -9.12 -25.68
C PHE A 352 -2.68 -10.24 -26.29
N GLY A 353 -2.14 -10.96 -27.27
CA GLY A 353 -2.84 -12.11 -27.89
C GLY A 353 -3.06 -13.24 -26.90
N ALA A 354 -2.08 -13.56 -26.06
CA ALA A 354 -2.21 -14.55 -25.01
C ALA A 354 -3.26 -14.12 -23.97
N ILE A 355 -3.20 -12.87 -23.47
CA ILE A 355 -4.17 -12.34 -22.49
C ILE A 355 -5.59 -12.35 -23.09
N LYS A 356 -5.74 -11.92 -24.33
CA LYS A 356 -7.06 -11.88 -24.98
C LYS A 356 -7.68 -13.27 -25.12
N LEU A 357 -6.86 -14.29 -25.33
CA LEU A 357 -7.25 -15.71 -25.34
C LEU A 357 -7.59 -16.24 -23.92
N GLY A 358 -7.25 -15.51 -22.85
CA GLY A 358 -7.33 -15.99 -21.47
C GLY A 358 -6.13 -16.83 -21.04
N ALA A 359 -5.10 -16.94 -21.90
CA ALA A 359 -3.83 -17.57 -21.55
C ALA A 359 -2.94 -16.58 -20.78
N VAL A 360 -1.89 -17.09 -20.14
CA VAL A 360 -1.02 -16.35 -19.24
C VAL A 360 0.37 -16.18 -19.87
N PRO A 361 0.70 -15.03 -20.48
CA PRO A 361 2.05 -14.75 -20.93
C PRO A 361 3.03 -14.65 -19.76
N VAL A 362 4.23 -15.21 -19.95
CA VAL A 362 5.31 -15.24 -18.98
C VAL A 362 6.56 -14.68 -19.64
N PRO A 363 6.72 -13.36 -19.71
CA PRO A 363 7.94 -12.74 -20.22
C PRO A 363 9.15 -13.10 -19.37
N VAL A 364 10.24 -13.49 -20.01
CA VAL A 364 11.49 -13.85 -19.36
C VAL A 364 12.67 -13.12 -19.98
N ASN A 365 13.72 -12.91 -19.20
CA ASN A 365 14.93 -12.25 -19.66
C ASN A 365 15.55 -13.03 -20.84
N THR A 366 15.95 -12.30 -21.86
CA THR A 366 16.50 -12.86 -23.12
C THR A 366 18.01 -13.15 -23.05
N SER A 367 18.63 -13.03 -21.87
CA SER A 367 20.07 -13.22 -21.66
C SER A 367 20.37 -14.23 -20.53
N LEU A 368 19.47 -15.19 -20.33
CA LEU A 368 19.65 -16.23 -19.31
C LEU A 368 20.47 -17.41 -19.84
N SER A 369 21.03 -18.18 -18.92
CA SER A 369 21.71 -19.46 -19.23
C SER A 369 20.72 -20.57 -19.58
N SER A 370 21.22 -21.64 -20.20
CA SER A 370 20.43 -22.84 -20.53
C SER A 370 19.73 -23.43 -19.30
N ASP A 371 20.43 -23.50 -18.16
CA ASP A 371 19.89 -24.07 -16.93
C ASP A 371 18.77 -23.21 -16.36
N GLU A 372 18.91 -21.88 -16.44
CA GLU A 372 17.87 -20.94 -16.00
C GLU A 372 16.62 -21.07 -16.88
N TYR A 373 16.76 -21.10 -18.21
CA TYR A 373 15.61 -21.31 -19.10
C TYR A 373 14.95 -22.68 -18.89
N ALA A 374 15.73 -23.74 -18.70
CA ALA A 374 15.19 -25.07 -18.40
C ALA A 374 14.39 -25.07 -17.09
N TYR A 375 14.89 -24.35 -16.07
CA TYR A 375 14.15 -24.14 -14.83
C TYR A 375 12.83 -23.40 -15.09
N LEU A 376 12.85 -22.27 -15.78
CA LEU A 376 11.66 -21.46 -16.05
C LEU A 376 10.60 -22.20 -16.87
N LEU A 377 11.00 -22.98 -17.88
CA LEU A 377 10.12 -23.84 -18.66
C LEU A 377 9.37 -24.86 -17.79
N ASN A 378 10.08 -25.48 -16.86
CA ASN A 378 9.50 -26.50 -15.99
C ASN A 378 8.67 -25.89 -14.86
N ASP A 379 9.14 -24.81 -14.25
CA ASP A 379 8.45 -24.12 -13.15
C ASP A 379 7.15 -23.50 -13.65
N SER A 380 7.17 -22.77 -14.78
CA SER A 380 5.97 -22.18 -15.38
C SER A 380 5.00 -23.20 -15.95
N ARG A 381 5.48 -24.42 -16.24
CA ARG A 381 4.70 -25.44 -16.97
C ARG A 381 4.15 -24.88 -18.30
N ALA A 382 4.96 -24.08 -18.98
CA ALA A 382 4.55 -23.44 -20.22
C ALA A 382 4.21 -24.46 -21.30
N LYS A 383 3.05 -24.27 -21.94
CA LYS A 383 2.57 -25.17 -23.03
C LYS A 383 3.26 -24.85 -24.35
N ILE A 384 3.51 -23.58 -24.62
CA ILE A 384 4.30 -23.12 -25.76
C ILE A 384 5.37 -22.13 -25.29
N ALA A 385 6.46 -22.04 -26.04
CA ALA A 385 7.46 -21.00 -25.87
C ALA A 385 7.57 -20.20 -27.17
N VAL A 386 7.44 -18.86 -27.08
CA VAL A 386 7.68 -17.93 -28.17
C VAL A 386 9.06 -17.30 -27.94
N VAL A 387 9.95 -17.42 -28.89
CA VAL A 387 11.37 -17.13 -28.72
C VAL A 387 11.89 -16.34 -29.92
N SER A 388 12.57 -15.22 -29.67
CA SER A 388 13.30 -14.50 -30.73
C SER A 388 14.52 -15.28 -31.20
N GLU A 389 14.81 -15.21 -32.49
CA GLU A 389 15.90 -15.95 -33.16
C GLU A 389 17.24 -15.91 -32.41
N PRO A 390 17.76 -14.77 -31.88
CA PRO A 390 19.02 -14.74 -31.16
C PRO A 390 19.07 -15.60 -29.89
N VAL A 391 17.90 -15.99 -29.35
CA VAL A 391 17.79 -16.84 -28.15
C VAL A 391 17.40 -18.29 -28.51
N ALA A 392 17.01 -18.53 -29.76
CA ALA A 392 16.42 -19.81 -30.20
C ALA A 392 17.37 -21.01 -29.99
N GLU A 393 18.69 -20.84 -30.23
CA GLU A 393 19.67 -21.92 -30.10
C GLU A 393 19.70 -22.54 -28.69
N VAL A 394 19.55 -21.71 -27.65
CA VAL A 394 19.47 -22.19 -26.27
C VAL A 394 18.21 -23.05 -26.09
N PHE A 395 17.06 -22.59 -26.60
CA PHE A 395 15.79 -23.32 -26.48
C PHE A 395 15.79 -24.64 -27.29
N ARG A 396 16.50 -24.69 -28.41
CA ARG A 396 16.71 -25.92 -29.19
C ARG A 396 17.38 -27.03 -28.37
N THR A 397 18.34 -26.64 -27.54
CA THR A 397 19.07 -27.60 -26.69
C THR A 397 18.28 -28.09 -25.50
N ILE A 398 17.38 -27.26 -24.94
CA ILE A 398 16.67 -27.56 -23.67
C ILE A 398 15.21 -27.98 -23.88
N ARG A 399 14.62 -27.82 -25.08
CA ARG A 399 13.18 -28.08 -25.32
C ARG A 399 12.69 -29.45 -24.83
N TYR A 400 13.54 -30.47 -24.89
CA TYR A 400 13.21 -31.85 -24.49
C TYR A 400 13.38 -32.08 -22.96
N GLN A 401 13.89 -31.10 -22.24
CA GLN A 401 14.02 -31.18 -20.77
C GLN A 401 12.71 -30.82 -20.07
N SER A 402 11.73 -30.27 -20.79
CA SER A 402 10.40 -29.95 -20.23
C SER A 402 9.34 -30.94 -20.72
N SER A 403 8.63 -31.55 -19.78
CA SER A 403 7.47 -32.41 -20.07
C SER A 403 6.21 -31.65 -20.44
N TYR A 404 6.19 -30.34 -20.25
CA TYR A 404 5.03 -29.46 -20.47
C TYR A 404 5.05 -28.81 -21.85
N LEU A 405 6.23 -28.45 -22.36
CA LEU A 405 6.41 -27.75 -23.64
C LEU A 405 5.95 -28.64 -24.80
N ARG A 406 5.00 -28.14 -25.57
CA ARG A 406 4.45 -28.84 -26.76
C ARG A 406 5.01 -28.29 -28.05
N GLN A 407 5.12 -26.94 -28.14
CA GLN A 407 5.58 -26.27 -29.35
C GLN A 407 6.61 -25.18 -29.02
N LEU A 408 7.59 -25.05 -29.88
CA LEU A 408 8.54 -23.94 -29.91
C LEU A 408 8.24 -23.08 -31.15
N VAL A 409 7.91 -21.83 -30.90
CA VAL A 409 7.55 -20.84 -31.92
C VAL A 409 8.69 -19.81 -32.00
N ILE A 410 9.26 -19.64 -33.19
CA ILE A 410 10.43 -18.77 -33.40
C ILE A 410 9.97 -17.51 -34.15
N ILE A 411 10.32 -16.33 -33.60
CA ILE A 411 10.26 -15.06 -34.28
C ILE A 411 11.58 -14.90 -35.04
N GLY A 412 11.53 -15.00 -36.34
CA GLY A 412 12.68 -15.08 -37.24
C GLY A 412 12.79 -16.47 -37.91
N GLU A 413 14.03 -16.93 -38.19
CA GLU A 413 14.26 -18.16 -38.92
C GLU A 413 14.00 -19.41 -38.08
N ALA A 414 12.94 -20.17 -38.44
CA ALA A 414 12.59 -21.43 -37.79
C ALA A 414 13.26 -22.60 -38.50
N THR A 415 13.71 -23.59 -37.73
CA THR A 415 14.28 -24.85 -38.27
C THR A 415 13.28 -25.98 -38.25
N PRO A 416 13.52 -27.12 -38.96
CA PRO A 416 12.60 -28.25 -38.96
C PRO A 416 12.22 -28.76 -37.57
N GLY A 417 10.90 -28.83 -37.29
CA GLY A 417 10.36 -29.19 -35.98
C GLY A 417 10.05 -28.02 -35.07
N GLU A 418 10.19 -26.79 -35.56
CA GLU A 418 9.80 -25.54 -34.95
C GLU A 418 8.69 -24.88 -35.78
N LEU A 419 8.02 -23.88 -35.23
CA LEU A 419 7.01 -23.11 -35.94
C LEU A 419 7.51 -21.68 -36.15
N SER A 420 7.35 -21.14 -37.37
CA SER A 420 7.59 -19.70 -37.60
C SER A 420 6.43 -18.88 -37.06
N PHE A 421 6.72 -17.91 -36.24
CA PHE A 421 5.73 -16.97 -35.71
C PHE A 421 5.03 -16.23 -36.86
N GLU A 422 5.78 -15.76 -37.84
CA GLU A 422 5.26 -15.03 -39.00
C GLU A 422 4.30 -15.89 -39.85
N GLU A 423 4.57 -17.19 -39.98
CA GLU A 423 3.71 -18.11 -40.74
C GLU A 423 2.42 -18.40 -39.98
N ILE A 424 2.49 -18.73 -38.69
CA ILE A 424 1.29 -19.08 -37.92
C ILE A 424 0.35 -17.87 -37.77
N ILE A 425 0.87 -16.66 -37.55
CA ILE A 425 0.02 -15.47 -37.45
C ILE A 425 -0.53 -15.03 -38.80
N ARG A 426 0.22 -15.23 -39.93
CA ARG A 426 -0.27 -14.91 -41.29
C ARG A 426 -1.51 -15.68 -41.62
N ASN A 427 -1.58 -16.94 -41.24
CA ASN A 427 -2.68 -17.85 -41.57
C ASN A 427 -3.86 -17.73 -40.57
N ALA A 428 -3.64 -17.19 -39.42
CA ALA A 428 -4.66 -17.06 -38.36
C ALA A 428 -5.67 -15.93 -38.63
N ALA A 429 -6.88 -16.09 -38.10
CA ALA A 429 -7.96 -15.12 -38.23
C ALA A 429 -7.59 -13.77 -37.58
N LYS A 430 -8.04 -12.67 -38.25
CA LYS A 430 -7.77 -11.29 -37.76
C LYS A 430 -8.65 -10.86 -36.59
N GLU A 431 -9.71 -11.59 -36.31
CA GLU A 431 -10.68 -11.29 -35.25
C GLU A 431 -10.56 -12.35 -34.16
N LEU A 432 -10.49 -11.93 -32.92
CA LEU A 432 -10.48 -12.78 -31.72
C LEU A 432 -11.44 -12.20 -30.70
N SER A 433 -12.47 -12.96 -30.34
CA SER A 433 -13.29 -12.60 -29.19
C SER A 433 -12.48 -12.78 -27.91
N PRO A 434 -12.53 -11.82 -26.99
CA PRO A 434 -11.83 -11.96 -25.71
C PRO A 434 -12.40 -13.14 -24.93
N ALA A 435 -11.56 -13.80 -24.17
CA ALA A 435 -11.97 -14.82 -23.21
C ALA A 435 -12.86 -14.19 -22.13
N ASP A 436 -13.75 -15.01 -21.59
CA ASP A 436 -14.65 -14.65 -20.51
C ASP A 436 -13.89 -14.63 -19.18
N THR A 437 -13.01 -13.62 -19.03
CA THR A 437 -12.20 -13.39 -17.85
C THR A 437 -12.81 -12.29 -16.98
N THR A 438 -12.48 -12.32 -15.70
CA THR A 438 -12.82 -11.30 -14.70
C THR A 438 -11.59 -10.50 -14.30
N ARG A 439 -11.77 -9.48 -13.49
CA ARG A 439 -10.67 -8.67 -12.93
C ARG A 439 -9.69 -9.50 -12.09
N ASP A 440 -10.20 -10.52 -11.44
CA ASP A 440 -9.47 -11.33 -10.46
C ASP A 440 -8.85 -12.60 -11.08
N ASP A 441 -9.04 -12.83 -12.40
CA ASP A 441 -8.37 -13.90 -13.11
C ASP A 441 -6.89 -13.61 -13.31
N VAL A 442 -6.07 -14.67 -13.37
CA VAL A 442 -4.64 -14.55 -13.63
C VAL A 442 -4.42 -13.96 -15.03
N CYS A 443 -3.58 -12.92 -15.09
CA CYS A 443 -3.30 -12.20 -16.34
C CYS A 443 -1.92 -12.56 -16.90
N PHE A 444 -0.87 -12.34 -16.15
CA PHE A 444 0.51 -12.59 -16.57
C PHE A 444 1.40 -12.90 -15.37
N TRP A 445 2.59 -13.40 -15.63
CA TRP A 445 3.63 -13.58 -14.62
C TRP A 445 4.91 -12.85 -15.00
N LEU A 446 5.63 -12.43 -13.97
CA LEU A 446 7.02 -12.02 -14.11
C LEU A 446 7.88 -12.81 -13.14
N TYR A 447 9.08 -13.18 -13.57
CA TYR A 447 10.04 -13.80 -12.67
C TYR A 447 10.89 -12.74 -11.99
N SER A 448 10.95 -12.77 -10.67
CA SER A 448 11.86 -11.95 -9.87
C SER A 448 12.97 -12.80 -9.26
N SER A 449 14.17 -12.21 -9.09
CA SER A 449 15.28 -12.87 -8.43
C SER A 449 14.97 -13.03 -6.94
N GLY A 450 14.99 -14.27 -6.45
CA GLY A 450 14.81 -14.55 -5.02
C GLY A 450 16.13 -14.47 -4.25
N THR A 451 16.05 -14.14 -2.95
CA THR A 451 17.19 -14.23 -2.01
C THR A 451 17.68 -15.66 -1.84
N THR A 452 16.86 -16.65 -2.18
CA THR A 452 17.17 -18.11 -2.15
C THR A 452 17.91 -18.61 -3.40
N GLY A 453 18.23 -17.74 -4.35
CA GLY A 453 19.03 -18.06 -5.53
C GLY A 453 18.24 -18.50 -6.78
N ARG A 454 17.01 -19.02 -6.65
CA ARG A 454 16.18 -19.37 -7.82
C ARG A 454 15.11 -18.32 -8.08
N PRO A 455 14.82 -17.99 -9.36
CA PRO A 455 13.74 -17.08 -9.73
C PRO A 455 12.38 -17.57 -9.23
N LYS A 456 11.53 -16.65 -8.77
CA LYS A 456 10.16 -16.90 -8.31
C LYS A 456 9.15 -16.25 -9.26
N GLY A 457 8.11 -16.98 -9.65
CA GLY A 457 7.04 -16.47 -10.50
C GLY A 457 6.07 -15.60 -9.70
N VAL A 458 6.01 -14.32 -10.03
CA VAL A 458 5.12 -13.32 -9.44
C VAL A 458 3.85 -13.26 -10.27
N VAL A 459 2.72 -13.65 -9.71
CA VAL A 459 1.45 -13.81 -10.44
C VAL A 459 0.59 -12.56 -10.32
N HIS A 460 0.31 -11.92 -11.45
CA HIS A 460 -0.52 -10.73 -11.57
C HIS A 460 -1.90 -11.03 -12.14
N LEU A 461 -2.89 -10.27 -11.69
CA LEU A 461 -4.28 -10.38 -12.11
C LEU A 461 -4.60 -9.44 -13.26
N GLN A 462 -5.75 -9.65 -13.89
CA GLN A 462 -6.19 -8.88 -15.05
C GLN A 462 -6.24 -7.35 -14.79
N HIS A 463 -6.60 -6.93 -13.57
CA HIS A 463 -6.74 -5.51 -13.23
C HIS A 463 -5.43 -4.81 -12.80
N ASP A 464 -4.34 -5.53 -12.52
CA ASP A 464 -3.12 -4.97 -11.92
C ASP A 464 -2.48 -3.88 -12.79
N MET A 465 -2.38 -4.13 -14.11
CA MET A 465 -1.87 -3.14 -15.06
C MET A 465 -2.74 -1.87 -15.08
N ARG A 466 -4.06 -2.03 -15.08
CA ARG A 466 -4.99 -0.90 -15.06
C ARG A 466 -4.88 -0.11 -13.77
N SER A 467 -4.68 -0.77 -12.64
CA SER A 467 -4.45 -0.10 -11.35
C SER A 467 -3.20 0.80 -11.41
N CYS A 468 -2.10 0.34 -12.01
CA CYS A 468 -0.91 1.17 -12.22
C CYS A 468 -1.18 2.38 -13.15
N VAL A 469 -2.03 2.21 -14.16
CA VAL A 469 -2.43 3.30 -15.06
C VAL A 469 -3.22 4.37 -14.31
N GLU A 470 -4.24 3.97 -13.55
CA GLU A 470 -5.11 4.91 -12.81
C GLU A 470 -4.39 5.60 -11.65
N THR A 471 -3.29 5.04 -11.17
CA THR A 471 -2.50 5.58 -10.08
C THR A 471 -1.27 6.32 -10.59
N TYR A 472 -0.21 5.60 -10.94
CA TYR A 472 1.09 6.16 -11.29
C TYR A 472 1.08 6.94 -12.62
N ALA A 473 0.56 6.34 -13.68
CA ALA A 473 0.60 6.99 -15.00
C ALA A 473 -0.22 8.28 -15.02
N LYS A 474 -1.39 8.28 -14.37
CA LYS A 474 -2.30 9.41 -14.34
C LYS A 474 -1.86 10.51 -13.36
N HIS A 475 -1.55 10.15 -12.12
CA HIS A 475 -1.33 11.12 -11.05
C HIS A 475 0.12 11.59 -10.91
N VAL A 476 1.09 10.81 -11.42
CA VAL A 476 2.51 11.17 -11.37
C VAL A 476 3.03 11.64 -12.72
N LEU A 477 2.86 10.82 -13.77
CA LEU A 477 3.40 11.12 -15.08
C LEU A 477 2.51 12.08 -15.88
N GLY A 478 1.19 12.07 -15.65
CA GLY A 478 0.23 12.80 -16.48
C GLY A 478 0.34 12.38 -17.95
N ILE A 479 0.62 11.08 -18.20
CA ILE A 479 0.79 10.56 -19.55
C ILE A 479 -0.50 10.69 -20.35
N ASN A 480 -0.36 11.09 -21.58
CA ASN A 480 -1.48 11.30 -22.49
C ASN A 480 -1.14 10.83 -23.91
N ASP A 481 -2.09 10.92 -24.81
CA ASP A 481 -1.97 10.39 -26.16
C ASP A 481 -0.95 11.12 -27.04
N SER A 482 -0.49 12.31 -26.68
CA SER A 482 0.59 13.01 -27.41
C SER A 482 2.00 12.54 -26.99
N ASP A 483 2.11 11.75 -25.93
CA ASP A 483 3.39 11.31 -25.41
C ASP A 483 4.04 10.20 -26.26
N ILE A 484 5.36 10.20 -26.24
CA ILE A 484 6.20 9.15 -26.81
C ILE A 484 7.10 8.65 -25.70
N THR A 485 6.99 7.38 -25.33
CA THR A 485 7.80 6.77 -24.28
C THR A 485 9.04 6.08 -24.85
N LEU A 486 10.16 6.22 -24.17
CA LEU A 486 11.39 5.47 -24.42
C LEU A 486 11.87 4.86 -23.10
N SER A 487 11.99 3.53 -23.06
CA SER A 487 12.47 2.82 -21.87
C SER A 487 13.82 2.14 -22.15
N ALA A 488 14.80 2.40 -21.28
CA ALA A 488 16.03 1.64 -21.25
C ALA A 488 15.85 0.27 -20.57
N SER A 489 14.83 0.13 -19.74
CA SER A 489 14.44 -1.15 -19.13
C SER A 489 13.64 -1.97 -20.12
N LYS A 490 13.94 -3.27 -20.22
CA LYS A 490 13.34 -4.20 -21.17
C LYS A 490 11.97 -4.68 -20.76
N LEU A 491 11.12 -5.05 -21.72
CA LEU A 491 9.72 -5.45 -21.52
C LEU A 491 9.54 -6.70 -20.64
N HIS A 492 10.54 -7.53 -20.50
CA HIS A 492 10.46 -8.68 -19.59
C HIS A 492 10.67 -8.34 -18.10
N PHE A 493 10.91 -7.08 -17.77
CA PHE A 493 10.93 -6.56 -16.40
C PHE A 493 9.67 -5.73 -16.11
N ALA A 494 9.16 -5.78 -14.87
CA ALA A 494 7.97 -5.04 -14.47
C ALA A 494 8.04 -3.55 -14.84
N TYR A 495 9.18 -2.90 -14.54
CA TYR A 495 9.42 -1.50 -14.87
C TYR A 495 9.39 -1.24 -16.38
N GLY A 496 10.07 -2.08 -17.17
CA GLY A 496 10.08 -1.95 -18.64
C GLY A 496 8.73 -2.28 -19.27
N LEU A 497 8.03 -3.29 -18.77
CA LEU A 497 6.71 -3.69 -19.25
C LEU A 497 5.70 -2.54 -19.10
N GLY A 498 5.72 -1.86 -17.95
CA GLY A 498 4.88 -0.70 -17.73
C GLY A 498 5.24 0.45 -18.68
N ASN A 499 6.48 0.86 -18.64
CA ASN A 499 6.97 2.03 -19.38
C ASN A 499 6.86 1.90 -20.89
N GLY A 500 7.10 0.70 -21.41
CA GLY A 500 7.14 0.40 -22.84
C GLY A 500 5.87 -0.22 -23.41
N LEU A 501 4.91 -0.66 -22.58
CA LEU A 501 3.73 -1.33 -23.10
C LEU A 501 2.43 -0.80 -22.46
N TYR A 502 2.06 -1.22 -21.24
CA TYR A 502 0.70 -0.98 -20.78
C TYR A 502 0.42 0.48 -20.35
N LEU A 503 1.40 1.26 -19.86
CA LEU A 503 1.17 2.67 -19.53
C LEU A 503 0.93 3.53 -20.78
N PRO A 504 1.80 3.48 -21.84
CA PRO A 504 1.55 4.22 -23.06
C PRO A 504 0.29 3.74 -23.80
N PHE A 505 0.03 2.43 -23.83
CA PHE A 505 -1.14 1.89 -24.52
C PHE A 505 -2.45 2.33 -23.89
N ALA A 506 -2.53 2.32 -22.56
CA ALA A 506 -3.71 2.82 -21.84
C ALA A 506 -4.00 4.30 -22.08
N ALA A 507 -2.95 5.10 -22.30
CA ALA A 507 -3.05 6.53 -22.58
C ALA A 507 -3.29 6.84 -24.07
N GLY A 508 -3.19 5.86 -24.96
CA GLY A 508 -3.19 6.06 -26.41
C GLY A 508 -1.90 6.73 -26.91
N ALA A 509 -0.80 6.65 -26.15
CA ALA A 509 0.51 7.19 -26.47
C ALA A 509 1.30 6.28 -27.42
N THR A 510 2.47 6.70 -27.82
CA THR A 510 3.39 5.92 -28.68
C THR A 510 4.55 5.37 -27.84
N SER A 511 4.90 4.09 -28.04
CA SER A 511 6.05 3.45 -27.40
C SER A 511 7.19 3.28 -28.40
N VAL A 512 8.43 3.60 -27.98
CA VAL A 512 9.65 3.28 -28.75
C VAL A 512 10.21 1.97 -28.23
N LEU A 513 10.21 0.93 -29.06
CA LEU A 513 10.78 -0.38 -28.73
C LEU A 513 12.11 -0.59 -29.46
N ALA A 514 13.11 -1.07 -28.75
CA ALA A 514 14.42 -1.39 -29.31
C ALA A 514 14.88 -2.77 -28.82
N ALA A 515 15.15 -3.66 -29.76
CA ALA A 515 15.58 -5.03 -29.48
C ALA A 515 16.96 -5.07 -28.81
N GLU A 516 17.86 -4.16 -29.19
CA GLU A 516 19.23 -4.10 -28.74
C GLU A 516 19.34 -3.66 -27.28
N PRO A 517 20.46 -3.99 -26.59
CA PRO A 517 20.72 -3.45 -25.25
C PRO A 517 20.74 -1.92 -25.23
N ALA A 518 20.31 -1.33 -24.10
CA ALA A 518 20.23 0.13 -23.94
C ALA A 518 21.63 0.78 -23.76
N LEU A 519 22.47 0.67 -24.78
CA LEU A 519 23.79 1.31 -24.83
C LEU A 519 23.64 2.82 -25.03
N PRO A 520 24.53 3.66 -24.46
CA PRO A 520 24.45 5.13 -24.58
C PRO A 520 24.28 5.62 -26.04
N ARG A 521 25.05 5.06 -26.98
CA ARG A 521 24.95 5.42 -28.39
C ARG A 521 23.55 5.21 -28.99
N LEU A 522 22.88 4.10 -28.62
CA LEU A 522 21.54 3.76 -29.11
C LEU A 522 20.47 4.61 -28.43
N ILE A 523 20.67 4.98 -27.16
CA ILE A 523 19.80 5.92 -26.44
C ILE A 523 19.85 7.29 -27.13
N PHE A 524 21.05 7.83 -27.42
CA PHE A 524 21.19 9.10 -28.13
C PHE A 524 20.55 9.05 -29.53
N GLU A 525 20.71 7.94 -30.24
CA GLU A 525 20.12 7.76 -31.57
C GLU A 525 18.58 7.71 -31.47
N ALA A 526 18.02 6.97 -30.49
CA ALA A 526 16.59 6.89 -30.27
C ALA A 526 16.00 8.27 -29.89
N ILE A 527 16.66 9.03 -29.02
CA ILE A 527 16.24 10.38 -28.64
C ILE A 527 16.21 11.30 -29.86
N ARG A 528 17.26 11.29 -30.65
CA ARG A 528 17.34 12.10 -31.88
C ARG A 528 16.30 11.73 -32.92
N ARG A 529 16.09 10.41 -33.13
CA ARG A 529 15.23 9.89 -34.22
C ARG A 529 13.76 9.96 -33.86
N PHE A 530 13.40 9.54 -32.66
CA PHE A 530 12.01 9.34 -32.26
C PHE A 530 11.45 10.48 -31.40
N ARG A 531 12.32 11.36 -30.88
CA ARG A 531 11.96 12.52 -30.06
C ARG A 531 11.00 12.13 -28.91
N PRO A 532 11.38 11.21 -28.00
CA PRO A 532 10.52 10.80 -26.90
C PRO A 532 10.22 11.97 -25.96
N THR A 533 9.04 11.93 -25.35
CA THR A 533 8.63 12.94 -24.38
C THR A 533 8.87 12.48 -22.93
N ILE A 534 8.92 11.16 -22.70
CA ILE A 534 9.25 10.57 -21.40
C ILE A 534 10.36 9.53 -21.59
N TYR A 535 11.42 9.67 -20.81
CA TYR A 535 12.55 8.74 -20.81
C TYR A 535 12.66 8.01 -19.47
N PHE A 536 12.57 6.68 -19.52
CA PHE A 536 12.65 5.80 -18.37
C PHE A 536 13.97 5.03 -18.37
N ALA A 537 14.70 5.08 -17.26
CA ALA A 537 15.97 4.38 -17.13
C ALA A 537 16.27 4.03 -15.66
N SER A 538 17.21 3.12 -15.42
CA SER A 538 17.78 2.92 -14.09
C SER A 538 18.86 3.96 -13.80
N PRO A 539 19.21 4.21 -12.52
CA PRO A 539 20.35 5.06 -12.15
C PRO A 539 21.65 4.70 -12.88
N THR A 540 21.96 3.41 -12.97
CA THR A 540 23.12 2.90 -13.74
C THR A 540 23.05 3.31 -15.22
N SER A 541 21.87 3.26 -15.85
CA SER A 541 21.71 3.66 -17.25
C SER A 541 21.91 5.16 -17.42
N PHE A 542 21.40 6.00 -16.51
CA PHE A 542 21.67 7.45 -16.49
C PHE A 542 23.16 7.74 -16.34
N ALA A 543 23.84 7.05 -15.41
CA ALA A 543 25.29 7.23 -15.22
C ALA A 543 26.09 6.86 -16.46
N ASN A 544 25.75 5.76 -17.15
CA ASN A 544 26.39 5.35 -18.39
C ASN A 544 26.19 6.38 -19.51
N VAL A 545 25.00 6.96 -19.66
CA VAL A 545 24.73 8.02 -20.63
C VAL A 545 25.53 9.26 -20.27
N LEU A 546 25.63 9.64 -18.99
CA LEU A 546 26.43 10.78 -18.52
C LEU A 546 27.94 10.60 -18.81
N ALA A 547 28.45 9.38 -18.76
CA ALA A 547 29.84 9.03 -19.06
C ALA A 547 30.17 9.03 -20.56
N ALA A 548 29.16 9.16 -21.44
CA ALA A 548 29.37 9.15 -22.86
C ALA A 548 30.25 10.35 -23.35
N PRO A 549 31.03 10.18 -24.41
CA PRO A 549 31.90 11.25 -24.96
C PRO A 549 31.12 12.51 -25.31
N ALA A 550 31.78 13.67 -25.22
CA ALA A 550 31.19 14.98 -25.54
C ALA A 550 30.62 15.04 -26.96
N SER A 551 31.19 14.29 -27.90
CA SER A 551 30.70 14.18 -29.30
C SER A 551 29.29 13.61 -29.38
N SER A 552 28.96 12.62 -28.53
CA SER A 552 27.61 12.02 -28.48
C SER A 552 26.58 13.03 -27.99
N TRP A 553 26.92 13.84 -27.01
CA TRP A 553 26.07 14.90 -26.47
C TRP A 553 25.78 16.03 -27.45
N LYS A 554 26.76 16.41 -28.29
CA LYS A 554 26.56 17.44 -29.30
C LYS A 554 25.55 17.08 -30.39
N ALA A 555 25.33 15.78 -30.61
CA ALA A 555 24.38 15.25 -31.58
C ALA A 555 22.99 14.97 -30.99
N ALA A 556 22.84 15.01 -29.68
CA ALA A 556 21.61 14.69 -28.98
C ALA A 556 20.77 15.94 -28.67
N ASP A 557 19.51 15.90 -28.97
CA ASP A 557 18.53 16.94 -28.61
C ASP A 557 17.49 16.39 -27.66
N PHE A 558 17.63 16.72 -26.38
CA PHE A 558 16.71 16.33 -25.33
C PHE A 558 15.50 17.27 -25.18
N SER A 559 15.34 18.28 -26.06
CA SER A 559 14.28 19.28 -25.94
C SER A 559 12.86 18.72 -26.02
N SER A 560 12.69 17.52 -26.58
CA SER A 560 11.40 16.84 -26.60
C SER A 560 11.04 16.17 -25.27
N VAL A 561 12.04 15.86 -24.43
CA VAL A 561 11.85 15.11 -23.18
C VAL A 561 11.34 16.06 -22.10
N ARG A 562 10.10 15.84 -21.67
CA ARG A 562 9.46 16.60 -20.58
C ARG A 562 9.70 16.01 -19.19
N ALA A 563 10.00 14.72 -19.13
CA ALA A 563 10.27 14.03 -17.88
C ALA A 563 11.24 12.87 -18.06
N CYS A 564 12.15 12.72 -17.11
CA CYS A 564 12.98 11.53 -16.94
C CYS A 564 12.53 10.80 -15.68
N VAL A 565 12.52 9.47 -15.71
CA VAL A 565 12.08 8.64 -14.57
C VAL A 565 13.15 7.61 -14.25
N SER A 566 13.45 7.48 -12.96
CA SER A 566 14.42 6.51 -12.42
C SER A 566 13.73 5.55 -11.48
N ALA A 567 14.06 4.27 -11.57
CA ALA A 567 13.67 3.27 -10.59
C ALA A 567 14.56 2.03 -10.65
N GLY A 568 14.37 1.14 -9.66
CA GLY A 568 15.04 -0.16 -9.59
C GLY A 568 16.35 -0.18 -8.79
N GLU A 569 16.95 0.97 -8.59
CA GLU A 569 18.16 1.21 -7.79
C GLU A 569 18.04 2.57 -7.11
N PRO A 570 18.73 2.86 -6.00
CA PRO A 570 18.78 4.21 -5.44
C PRO A 570 19.44 5.18 -6.43
N LEU A 571 18.83 6.34 -6.64
CA LEU A 571 19.37 7.37 -7.52
C LEU A 571 20.41 8.22 -6.78
N PRO A 572 21.71 8.14 -7.13
CA PRO A 572 22.73 8.98 -6.50
C PRO A 572 22.50 10.45 -6.79
N ARG A 573 22.69 11.29 -5.76
CA ARG A 573 22.61 12.77 -5.88
C ARG A 573 23.49 13.29 -7.01
N SER A 574 24.71 12.74 -7.17
CA SER A 574 25.65 13.14 -8.22
C SER A 574 25.10 12.89 -9.63
N VAL A 575 24.37 11.79 -9.84
CA VAL A 575 23.72 11.49 -11.12
C VAL A 575 22.57 12.45 -11.37
N LEU A 576 21.70 12.67 -10.38
CA LEU A 576 20.58 13.62 -10.47
C LEU A 576 21.08 15.03 -10.84
N THR A 577 22.08 15.55 -10.11
CA THR A 577 22.63 16.90 -10.31
C THR A 577 23.28 17.04 -11.69
N ARG A 578 24.19 16.14 -12.05
CA ARG A 578 24.89 16.18 -13.36
C ARG A 578 23.94 16.02 -14.54
N TRP A 579 22.87 15.20 -14.38
CA TRP A 579 21.86 15.07 -15.42
C TRP A 579 21.10 16.37 -15.64
N LYS A 580 20.65 17.00 -14.56
CA LYS A 580 19.95 18.29 -14.62
C LYS A 580 20.84 19.41 -15.20
N GLU A 581 22.09 19.49 -14.78
CA GLU A 581 23.07 20.45 -15.33
C GLU A 581 23.28 20.28 -16.84
N LYS A 582 23.27 19.04 -17.31
CA LYS A 582 23.58 18.71 -18.70
C LYS A 582 22.40 18.79 -19.65
N THR A 583 21.19 18.50 -19.16
CA THR A 583 19.97 18.42 -19.99
C THR A 583 18.92 19.46 -19.64
N GLY A 584 19.00 20.08 -18.48
CA GLY A 584 17.93 20.92 -17.90
C GLY A 584 16.72 20.15 -17.36
N ILE A 585 16.71 18.82 -17.44
CA ILE A 585 15.55 17.96 -17.11
C ILE A 585 15.78 17.30 -15.76
N ASP A 586 14.75 17.32 -14.94
CA ASP A 586 14.75 16.60 -13.67
C ASP A 586 14.49 15.10 -13.85
N ILE A 587 15.03 14.29 -12.93
CA ILE A 587 14.75 12.86 -12.84
C ILE A 587 13.78 12.63 -11.68
N LEU A 588 12.64 12.05 -11.97
CA LEU A 588 11.70 11.54 -10.96
C LEU A 588 12.18 10.17 -10.48
N ASP A 589 12.72 10.11 -9.27
CA ASP A 589 13.05 8.82 -8.65
C ASP A 589 11.83 8.17 -8.05
N GLY A 590 11.78 6.83 -8.04
CA GLY A 590 10.67 6.09 -7.49
C GLY A 590 11.01 4.68 -7.02
N ILE A 591 10.23 4.21 -6.06
CA ILE A 591 10.30 2.85 -5.53
C ILE A 591 9.14 2.03 -6.10
N GLY A 592 9.47 0.89 -6.68
CA GLY A 592 8.54 -0.12 -7.14
C GLY A 592 9.16 -1.51 -7.04
N THR A 593 8.32 -2.51 -7.07
CA THR A 593 8.75 -3.93 -7.04
C THR A 593 8.05 -4.70 -8.15
N THR A 594 8.56 -5.87 -8.49
CA THR A 594 7.85 -6.76 -9.40
C THR A 594 6.47 -7.11 -8.85
N GLU A 595 6.38 -7.30 -7.54
CA GLU A 595 5.17 -7.66 -6.82
C GLU A 595 4.11 -6.55 -6.77
N SER A 596 4.49 -5.27 -6.95
CA SER A 596 3.56 -4.13 -7.06
C SER A 596 3.25 -3.75 -8.50
N CYS A 597 3.73 -4.53 -9.46
CA CYS A 597 3.61 -4.30 -10.91
C CYS A 597 4.37 -3.07 -11.41
N HIS A 598 4.39 -1.96 -10.64
CA HIS A 598 5.09 -0.72 -10.98
C HIS A 598 5.48 0.10 -9.74
N ILE A 599 5.74 1.39 -9.92
CA ILE A 599 6.13 2.35 -8.89
C ILE A 599 4.93 2.72 -8.01
N PHE A 600 5.11 2.69 -6.67
CA PHE A 600 4.12 3.07 -5.66
C PHE A 600 4.58 4.22 -4.73
N ILE A 601 5.87 4.59 -4.77
CA ILE A 601 6.41 5.83 -4.18
C ILE A 601 7.16 6.55 -5.29
N SER A 602 6.98 7.86 -5.44
CA SER A 602 7.65 8.63 -6.49
C SER A 602 7.81 10.10 -6.12
N ASN A 603 8.88 10.70 -6.60
CA ASN A 603 8.99 12.16 -6.69
C ASN A 603 7.90 12.75 -7.58
N ARG A 604 7.64 14.04 -7.40
CA ARG A 604 6.74 14.83 -8.25
C ARG A 604 7.54 15.92 -8.94
N LEU A 605 7.15 16.33 -10.14
CA LEU A 605 7.86 17.36 -10.92
C LEU A 605 8.15 18.67 -10.15
N HIS A 606 7.35 18.97 -9.15
CA HIS A 606 7.47 20.20 -8.35
C HIS A 606 8.05 19.95 -6.94
N ASP A 607 8.36 18.69 -6.60
CA ASP A 607 8.91 18.30 -5.30
C ASP A 607 9.91 17.15 -5.47
N ILE A 608 11.09 17.52 -5.98
CA ILE A 608 12.22 16.61 -6.16
C ILE A 608 13.27 16.94 -5.12
N ARG A 609 13.58 15.96 -4.27
CA ARG A 609 14.60 16.09 -3.23
C ARG A 609 15.73 15.10 -3.49
N PRO A 610 16.98 15.51 -3.45
CA PRO A 610 18.11 14.57 -3.54
C PRO A 610 18.05 13.49 -2.47
N ASP A 611 18.45 12.27 -2.83
CA ASP A 611 18.47 11.07 -1.98
C ASP A 611 17.08 10.64 -1.47
N CYS A 612 16.02 11.22 -2.00
CA CYS A 612 14.64 10.95 -1.63
C CYS A 612 13.86 10.33 -2.79
N SER A 613 13.14 9.26 -2.55
CA SER A 613 12.31 8.61 -3.58
C SER A 613 10.90 9.22 -3.69
N GLY A 614 10.60 10.25 -2.90
CA GLY A 614 9.35 11.01 -2.98
C GLY A 614 8.28 10.58 -1.99
N THR A 615 7.03 10.76 -2.39
CA THR A 615 5.83 10.48 -1.58
C THR A 615 5.02 9.33 -2.17
N VAL A 616 4.08 8.81 -1.39
CA VAL A 616 3.19 7.72 -1.82
C VAL A 616 2.40 8.13 -3.07
N VAL A 617 2.31 7.23 -4.03
CA VAL A 617 1.45 7.41 -5.21
C VAL A 617 0.00 7.24 -4.78
N GLU A 618 -0.86 8.16 -5.22
CA GLU A 618 -2.30 8.08 -4.92
C GLU A 618 -2.86 6.72 -5.34
N GLY A 619 -3.59 6.06 -4.44
CA GLY A 619 -4.11 4.71 -4.62
C GLY A 619 -3.31 3.63 -3.93
N TYR A 620 -2.15 3.95 -3.39
CA TYR A 620 -1.40 3.06 -2.52
C TYR A 620 -1.39 3.57 -1.08
N GLU A 621 -1.20 2.65 -0.18
CA GLU A 621 -0.88 2.93 1.22
C GLU A 621 0.48 2.34 1.55
N VAL A 622 1.27 3.09 2.29
CA VAL A 622 2.62 2.69 2.66
C VAL A 622 2.86 2.89 4.15
N ARG A 623 3.45 1.89 4.78
CA ARG A 623 3.88 1.94 6.18
C ARG A 623 5.36 1.61 6.28
N VAL A 624 6.01 2.17 7.28
CA VAL A 624 7.36 1.79 7.68
C VAL A 624 7.26 1.16 9.06
N THR A 625 7.59 -0.15 9.16
CA THR A 625 7.28 -0.94 10.36
C THR A 625 8.50 -1.60 10.96
N GLU A 626 8.43 -1.92 12.23
CA GLU A 626 9.30 -2.91 12.87
C GLU A 626 9.00 -4.31 12.33
N GLU A 627 9.80 -5.29 12.72
CA GLU A 627 9.64 -6.68 12.31
C GLU A 627 8.29 -7.26 12.76
N GLU A 628 7.80 -6.84 13.92
CA GLU A 628 6.50 -7.22 14.50
C GLU A 628 5.30 -6.48 13.86
N GLY A 629 5.53 -5.65 12.87
CA GLY A 629 4.46 -4.95 12.11
C GLY A 629 3.93 -3.67 12.76
N ARG A 630 4.54 -3.18 13.86
CA ARG A 630 4.23 -1.87 14.45
C ARG A 630 4.93 -0.78 13.64
N ASP A 631 4.30 0.38 13.48
CA ASP A 631 4.92 1.52 12.82
C ASP A 631 6.11 2.03 13.62
N VAL A 632 7.21 2.32 12.93
CA VAL A 632 8.36 2.98 13.55
C VAL A 632 8.09 4.49 13.72
N PRO A 633 8.72 5.15 14.72
CA PRO A 633 8.68 6.60 14.83
C PRO A 633 9.23 7.28 13.55
N LEU A 634 8.70 8.46 13.22
CA LEU A 634 9.19 9.27 12.11
C LEU A 634 10.70 9.51 12.22
N GLY A 635 11.39 9.41 11.09
CA GLY A 635 12.85 9.53 11.02
C GLY A 635 13.62 8.27 11.40
N GLN A 636 12.95 7.19 11.77
CA GLN A 636 13.58 5.91 12.04
C GLN A 636 13.46 4.94 10.86
N PRO A 637 14.48 4.13 10.60
CA PRO A 637 14.42 3.11 9.55
C PRO A 637 13.54 1.94 9.97
N GLY A 638 12.80 1.40 9.00
CA GLY A 638 11.96 0.21 9.19
C GLY A 638 11.64 -0.47 7.87
N MET A 639 10.97 -1.60 7.96
CA MET A 639 10.51 -2.40 6.82
C MET A 639 9.42 -1.66 6.05
N LEU A 640 9.61 -1.50 4.76
CA LEU A 640 8.63 -0.89 3.88
C LEU A 640 7.51 -1.89 3.57
N MET A 641 6.29 -1.51 3.95
CA MET A 641 5.06 -2.24 3.66
C MET A 641 4.22 -1.43 2.70
N VAL A 642 3.63 -2.07 1.69
CA VAL A 642 2.75 -1.41 0.72
C VAL A 642 1.46 -2.18 0.53
N ARG A 643 0.36 -1.45 0.36
CA ARG A 643 -0.96 -1.97 -0.01
C ARG A 643 -1.49 -1.18 -1.20
N GLY A 644 -2.11 -1.88 -2.15
CA GLY A 644 -2.74 -1.29 -3.34
C GLY A 644 -3.25 -2.37 -4.29
N ASP A 645 -4.11 -1.98 -5.22
CA ASP A 645 -4.84 -2.92 -6.10
C ASP A 645 -3.95 -3.61 -7.15
N SER A 646 -2.70 -3.21 -7.34
CA SER A 646 -1.74 -3.87 -8.24
C SER A 646 -0.79 -4.83 -7.56
N ILE A 647 -0.98 -5.09 -6.26
CA ILE A 647 -0.16 -6.08 -5.55
C ILE A 647 -0.47 -7.47 -6.08
N CYS A 648 0.57 -8.20 -6.46
CA CYS A 648 0.45 -9.55 -7.00
C CYS A 648 -0.38 -10.47 -6.10
N ALA A 649 -1.09 -11.41 -6.71
CA ALA A 649 -1.95 -12.32 -5.98
C ALA A 649 -1.16 -13.32 -5.11
N PHE A 650 -0.07 -13.87 -5.66
CA PHE A 650 0.78 -14.86 -4.97
C PHE A 650 2.07 -15.14 -5.76
N TYR A 651 2.99 -15.87 -5.12
CA TYR A 651 4.12 -16.49 -5.80
C TYR A 651 3.76 -17.91 -6.25
N TRP A 652 3.97 -18.19 -7.55
CA TRP A 652 3.63 -19.49 -8.14
C TRP A 652 4.33 -20.65 -7.44
N GLY A 653 3.54 -21.64 -7.01
CA GLY A 653 4.05 -22.83 -6.34
C GLY A 653 4.72 -22.62 -4.97
N GLN A 654 4.72 -21.38 -4.43
CA GLN A 654 5.45 -21.01 -3.21
C GLN A 654 4.51 -20.44 -2.13
N ARG A 655 3.61 -21.30 -1.62
CA ARG A 655 2.60 -20.91 -0.62
C ARG A 655 3.21 -20.31 0.65
N GLN A 656 4.31 -20.87 1.16
CA GLN A 656 4.94 -20.38 2.38
C GLN A 656 5.48 -18.97 2.16
N LEU A 657 6.25 -18.76 1.10
CA LEU A 657 6.79 -17.44 0.75
C LEU A 657 5.68 -16.41 0.54
N THR A 658 4.58 -16.80 -0.13
CA THR A 658 3.42 -15.93 -0.30
C THR A 658 2.87 -15.44 1.04
N ARG A 659 2.70 -16.32 2.02
CA ARG A 659 2.19 -15.98 3.34
C ARG A 659 3.16 -15.16 4.20
N GLU A 660 4.46 -15.32 4.00
CA GLU A 660 5.50 -14.57 4.69
C GLU A 660 5.68 -13.17 4.12
N THR A 661 5.35 -13.00 2.84
CA THR A 661 5.54 -11.74 2.12
C THR A 661 4.24 -10.94 1.97
N ILE A 662 3.11 -11.61 1.73
CA ILE A 662 1.79 -10.98 1.58
C ILE A 662 0.98 -11.23 2.86
N LEU A 663 0.89 -10.21 3.71
CA LEU A 663 0.25 -10.25 5.02
C LEU A 663 -1.15 -9.61 4.95
N GLY A 664 -2.15 -10.40 4.59
CA GLY A 664 -3.48 -9.88 4.25
C GLY A 664 -3.44 -9.10 2.94
N GLU A 665 -3.67 -7.79 2.99
CA GLU A 665 -3.58 -6.88 1.83
C GLU A 665 -2.21 -6.17 1.73
N TRP A 666 -1.30 -6.42 2.68
CA TRP A 666 0.00 -5.75 2.76
C TRP A 666 1.12 -6.60 2.19
N LEU A 667 1.87 -6.04 1.24
CA LEU A 667 3.11 -6.61 0.74
C LEU A 667 4.28 -6.12 1.60
N LYS A 668 5.03 -7.05 2.15
CA LYS A 668 6.34 -6.81 2.77
C LYS A 668 7.39 -6.77 1.65
N THR A 669 7.86 -5.57 1.30
CA THR A 669 8.71 -5.39 0.10
C THR A 669 10.12 -5.96 0.26
N GLY A 670 10.57 -6.10 1.51
CA GLY A 670 11.96 -6.44 1.83
C GLY A 670 12.92 -5.24 1.73
N ASP A 671 12.40 -4.05 1.48
CA ASP A 671 13.17 -2.81 1.48
C ASP A 671 13.07 -2.12 2.85
N ILE A 672 14.14 -1.45 3.26
CA ILE A 672 14.20 -0.61 4.45
C ILE A 672 14.14 0.84 4.00
N CYS A 673 13.23 1.60 4.59
CA CYS A 673 13.06 3.02 4.32
C CYS A 673 12.95 3.82 5.61
N VAL A 674 13.20 5.12 5.49
CA VAL A 674 12.92 6.13 6.52
C VAL A 674 11.83 7.04 5.98
N LYS A 675 10.82 7.31 6.79
CA LYS A 675 9.76 8.29 6.49
C LYS A 675 9.99 9.55 7.31
N ASP A 676 10.03 10.72 6.68
CA ASP A 676 10.16 12.00 7.38
C ASP A 676 8.80 12.59 7.80
N ALA A 677 8.86 13.72 8.50
CA ALA A 677 7.66 14.44 8.96
C ALA A 677 6.85 15.11 7.83
N SER A 678 7.39 15.15 6.61
CA SER A 678 6.76 15.69 5.40
C SER A 678 6.22 14.59 4.48
N ASP A 679 6.05 13.37 4.98
CA ASP A 679 5.61 12.19 4.24
C ASP A 679 6.53 11.75 3.09
N HIS A 680 7.82 12.14 3.13
CA HIS A 680 8.82 11.71 2.14
C HIS A 680 9.55 10.46 2.60
N PHE A 681 9.87 9.60 1.62
CA PHE A 681 10.53 8.32 1.84
C PHE A 681 11.96 8.35 1.33
N PHE A 682 12.87 7.91 2.18
CA PHE A 682 14.30 7.77 1.90
C PHE A 682 14.64 6.30 1.91
N TYR A 683 15.15 5.80 0.79
CA TYR A 683 15.56 4.41 0.66
C TYR A 683 16.86 4.14 1.43
N TRP A 684 16.85 3.11 2.27
CA TRP A 684 18.01 2.74 3.08
C TRP A 684 18.70 1.46 2.64
N GLY A 685 18.02 0.61 1.88
CA GLY A 685 18.57 -0.63 1.35
C GLY A 685 17.61 -1.80 1.43
N ARG A 686 18.12 -2.98 1.09
CA ARG A 686 17.41 -4.25 1.30
C ARG A 686 17.62 -4.73 2.72
N SER A 687 16.59 -5.32 3.31
CA SER A 687 16.69 -5.94 4.66
C SER A 687 17.81 -6.98 4.73
N ASP A 688 17.99 -7.77 3.66
CA ASP A 688 19.01 -8.83 3.56
C ASP A 688 20.44 -8.29 3.38
N ASP A 689 20.59 -7.05 2.95
CA ASP A 689 21.89 -6.40 2.73
C ASP A 689 22.30 -5.50 3.91
N MET A 690 21.35 -5.18 4.80
CA MET A 690 21.66 -4.36 5.98
C MET A 690 22.67 -5.01 6.90
N LEU A 691 23.65 -4.23 7.36
CA LEU A 691 24.73 -4.72 8.21
C LEU A 691 24.45 -4.37 9.67
N LYS A 692 24.64 -5.31 10.58
CA LYS A 692 24.57 -5.05 12.03
C LYS A 692 25.98 -4.95 12.60
N VAL A 693 26.52 -3.73 12.66
CA VAL A 693 27.89 -3.44 13.08
C VAL A 693 27.90 -2.82 14.48
N GLY A 694 28.47 -3.51 15.45
CA GLY A 694 28.53 -3.02 16.84
C GLY A 694 27.16 -2.74 17.47
N GLY A 695 26.14 -3.53 17.08
CA GLY A 695 24.75 -3.36 17.55
C GLY A 695 23.91 -2.34 16.77
N MET A 696 24.51 -1.58 15.89
CA MET A 696 23.82 -0.58 15.06
C MET A 696 23.59 -1.08 13.64
N TRP A 697 22.45 -0.69 13.05
CA TRP A 697 22.19 -0.93 11.65
C TRP A 697 23.00 0.02 10.76
N VAL A 698 23.68 -0.52 9.78
CA VAL A 698 24.49 0.21 8.79
C VAL A 698 23.95 -0.13 7.40
N SER A 699 23.52 0.89 6.69
CA SER A 699 23.15 0.76 5.28
C SER A 699 24.40 0.73 4.39
N PRO A 700 24.63 -0.31 3.58
CA PRO A 700 25.66 -0.30 2.58
C PRO A 700 25.54 0.89 1.63
N TYR A 701 24.31 1.25 1.24
CA TYR A 701 24.05 2.35 0.30
C TYR A 701 24.43 3.71 0.85
N GLU A 702 24.23 3.94 2.16
CA GLU A 702 24.67 5.17 2.81
C GLU A 702 26.20 5.34 2.74
N VAL A 703 26.92 4.24 2.93
CA VAL A 703 28.38 4.24 2.84
C VAL A 703 28.85 4.41 1.38
N GLU A 704 28.18 3.73 0.45
CA GLU A 704 28.45 3.81 -1.00
C GLU A 704 28.19 5.23 -1.51
N ALA A 705 27.11 5.88 -1.07
CA ALA A 705 26.79 7.25 -1.46
C ALA A 705 27.93 8.22 -1.08
N VAL A 706 28.47 8.08 0.14
CA VAL A 706 29.58 8.90 0.61
C VAL A 706 30.88 8.58 -0.14
N LEU A 707 31.15 7.31 -0.45
CA LEU A 707 32.30 6.92 -1.24
C LEU A 707 32.26 7.49 -2.66
N CYS A 708 31.08 7.51 -3.27
CA CYS A 708 30.88 8.07 -4.62
C CYS A 708 30.93 9.62 -4.68
N GLU A 709 31.07 10.32 -3.54
CA GLU A 709 31.37 11.76 -3.52
C GLU A 709 32.80 12.04 -3.97
N ASP A 710 33.74 11.09 -3.85
CA ASP A 710 35.11 11.23 -4.30
C ASP A 710 35.22 10.96 -5.82
N GLU A 711 35.79 11.93 -6.57
CA GLU A 711 35.91 11.89 -8.04
C GLU A 711 36.72 10.67 -8.56
N SER A 712 37.53 10.06 -7.69
CA SER A 712 38.31 8.85 -8.05
C SER A 712 37.44 7.58 -8.06
N VAL A 713 36.24 7.61 -7.46
CA VAL A 713 35.33 6.48 -7.38
C VAL A 713 34.36 6.52 -8.56
N GLY A 714 34.50 5.57 -9.47
CA GLY A 714 33.56 5.41 -10.58
C GLY A 714 32.30 4.65 -10.15
N GLU A 715 32.49 3.60 -9.36
CA GLU A 715 31.41 2.78 -8.83
C GLU A 715 31.91 2.07 -7.57
N CYS A 716 31.03 1.80 -6.62
CA CYS A 716 31.41 0.99 -5.45
C CYS A 716 30.26 0.13 -4.92
N ALA A 717 30.61 -0.88 -4.14
CA ALA A 717 29.67 -1.70 -3.39
C ALA A 717 30.23 -2.05 -2.02
N VAL A 718 29.41 -1.95 -0.99
CA VAL A 718 29.77 -2.28 0.39
C VAL A 718 29.07 -3.56 0.82
N VAL A 719 29.82 -4.46 1.42
CA VAL A 719 29.30 -5.74 1.92
C VAL A 719 29.75 -5.98 3.36
N GLY A 720 28.95 -6.73 4.10
CA GLY A 720 29.31 -7.20 5.42
C GLY A 720 30.14 -8.48 5.34
N VAL A 721 31.30 -8.49 5.99
CA VAL A 721 32.20 -9.65 6.06
C VAL A 721 32.41 -10.01 7.53
N LEU A 722 32.40 -11.30 7.86
CA LEU A 722 32.69 -11.76 9.20
C LEU A 722 34.21 -11.69 9.47
N ASP A 723 34.60 -11.02 10.54
CA ASP A 723 35.98 -11.03 11.03
C ASP A 723 36.30 -12.32 11.80
N ARG A 724 37.52 -12.41 12.36
CA ARG A 724 37.98 -13.60 13.12
C ARG A 724 37.17 -13.88 14.38
N ASP A 725 36.46 -12.89 14.90
CA ASP A 725 35.61 -12.98 16.08
C ASP A 725 34.13 -13.20 15.71
N ASN A 726 33.83 -13.50 14.44
CA ASN A 726 32.48 -13.63 13.87
C ASN A 726 31.64 -12.34 13.98
N LEU A 727 32.29 -11.18 13.98
CA LEU A 727 31.61 -9.89 13.96
C LEU A 727 31.54 -9.33 12.54
N ILE A 728 30.36 -8.83 12.16
CA ILE A 728 30.17 -8.21 10.84
C ILE A 728 30.94 -6.89 10.78
N LYS A 729 31.75 -6.73 9.75
CA LYS A 729 32.48 -5.51 9.40
C LYS A 729 32.17 -5.10 7.97
N PRO A 730 31.97 -3.83 7.68
CA PRO A 730 31.80 -3.36 6.33
C PRO A 730 33.12 -3.39 5.57
N GLU A 731 33.10 -3.88 4.33
CA GLU A 731 34.20 -3.84 3.37
C GLU A 731 33.69 -3.25 2.04
N ALA A 732 34.50 -2.41 1.40
CA ALA A 732 34.14 -1.71 0.18
C ALA A 732 34.89 -2.30 -1.01
N PHE A 733 34.13 -2.60 -2.09
CA PHE A 733 34.66 -2.89 -3.41
C PHE A 733 34.52 -1.63 -4.27
N VAL A 734 35.61 -1.16 -4.84
CA VAL A 734 35.66 0.13 -5.53
C VAL A 734 36.19 -0.05 -6.94
N VAL A 735 35.43 0.42 -7.93
CA VAL A 735 35.86 0.59 -9.31
C VAL A 735 36.31 2.03 -9.47
N LEU A 736 37.54 2.24 -9.93
CA LEU A 736 38.10 3.56 -10.09
C LEU A 736 37.61 4.26 -11.37
N ALA A 737 37.39 5.57 -11.30
CA ALA A 737 37.04 6.39 -12.46
C ALA A 737 38.25 6.63 -13.40
N GLY A 738 39.45 6.33 -12.93
CA GLY A 738 40.71 6.52 -13.68
C GLY A 738 41.82 5.56 -13.20
N THR A 739 43.07 5.80 -13.61
CA THR A 739 44.23 5.01 -13.16
C THR A 739 44.80 5.59 -11.87
N GLY A 740 45.00 4.79 -10.83
CA GLY A 740 45.67 5.24 -9.61
C GLY A 740 45.03 4.78 -8.30
N GLY A 741 44.93 3.48 -8.07
CA GLY A 741 44.63 2.91 -6.75
C GLY A 741 45.89 2.76 -5.90
N GLY A 742 45.76 2.81 -4.56
CA GLY A 742 46.87 2.61 -3.64
C GLY A 742 46.48 2.98 -2.21
N GLN A 743 47.42 2.79 -1.28
CA GLN A 743 47.19 3.03 0.14
C GLN A 743 46.73 4.49 0.43
N GLU A 744 47.28 5.45 -0.30
CA GLU A 744 46.93 6.87 -0.12
C GLU A 744 45.45 7.15 -0.45
N LEU A 745 44.94 6.55 -1.54
CA LEU A 745 43.51 6.64 -1.88
C LEU A 745 42.65 5.94 -0.87
N GLU A 746 43.04 4.72 -0.43
CA GLU A 746 42.32 4.00 0.63
C GLU A 746 42.21 4.82 1.91
N ASP A 747 43.31 5.43 2.37
CA ASP A 747 43.34 6.24 3.58
C ASP A 747 42.46 7.49 3.45
N ARG A 748 42.47 8.14 2.27
CA ARG A 748 41.61 9.28 1.96
C ARG A 748 40.11 8.88 1.98
N LEU A 749 39.72 7.82 1.30
CA LEU A 749 38.35 7.32 1.28
C LEU A 749 37.89 6.89 2.67
N ARG A 750 38.73 6.21 3.42
CA ARG A 750 38.47 5.81 4.81
C ARG A 750 38.24 7.02 5.69
N GLN A 751 39.08 8.04 5.57
CA GLN A 751 38.96 9.27 6.35
C GLN A 751 37.67 10.02 5.96
N HIS A 752 37.34 10.09 4.67
CA HIS A 752 36.14 10.73 4.15
C HIS A 752 34.86 10.10 4.76
N VAL A 753 34.72 8.78 4.67
CA VAL A 753 33.58 8.06 5.27
C VAL A 753 33.53 8.27 6.80
N ARG A 754 34.69 8.19 7.48
CA ARG A 754 34.76 8.36 8.92
C ARG A 754 34.31 9.74 9.38
N GLN A 755 34.63 10.79 8.64
CA GLN A 755 34.23 12.17 8.95
C GLN A 755 32.72 12.38 8.75
N ARG A 756 32.14 11.74 7.73
CA ARG A 756 30.74 11.91 7.35
C ARG A 756 29.80 11.01 8.14
N LEU A 757 30.16 9.77 8.40
CA LEU A 757 29.28 8.73 8.93
C LEU A 757 29.75 8.09 10.26
N GLY A 758 30.99 8.39 10.69
CA GLY A 758 31.53 7.84 11.92
C GLY A 758 32.22 6.47 11.75
N GLY A 759 32.85 5.99 12.85
CA GLY A 759 33.74 4.83 12.80
C GLY A 759 33.08 3.49 12.52
N ASN A 760 31.85 3.28 12.98
CA ASN A 760 31.13 1.99 12.80
C ASN A 760 30.70 1.75 11.37
N LYS A 761 30.47 2.81 10.60
CA LYS A 761 30.09 2.77 9.19
C LYS A 761 31.30 2.77 8.24
N THR A 762 32.51 3.02 8.77
CA THR A 762 33.74 3.09 7.96
C THR A 762 34.18 1.71 7.51
N PRO A 763 34.38 1.46 6.20
CA PRO A 763 34.89 0.18 5.70
C PRO A 763 36.23 -0.20 6.31
N ARG A 764 36.38 -1.47 6.69
CA ARG A 764 37.61 -2.00 7.26
C ARG A 764 38.66 -2.32 6.20
N ALA A 765 38.21 -2.71 5.01
CA ALA A 765 39.05 -2.96 3.87
C ALA A 765 38.44 -2.32 2.60
N PHE A 766 39.32 -1.95 1.68
CA PHE A 766 38.98 -1.46 0.36
C PHE A 766 39.58 -2.39 -0.69
N HIS A 767 38.74 -2.87 -1.60
CA HIS A 767 39.14 -3.78 -2.68
C HIS A 767 38.98 -3.02 -4.01
N PHE A 768 40.06 -2.63 -4.63
CA PHE A 768 40.02 -2.03 -5.94
C PHE A 768 39.86 -3.14 -6.98
N VAL A 769 38.80 -3.05 -7.78
CA VAL A 769 38.40 -4.04 -8.78
C VAL A 769 38.14 -3.38 -10.13
N GLU A 770 38.30 -4.15 -11.21
CA GLU A 770 38.05 -3.64 -12.58
C GLU A 770 36.54 -3.44 -12.84
N SER A 771 35.70 -4.30 -12.27
CA SER A 771 34.23 -4.23 -12.39
C SER A 771 33.56 -4.93 -11.22
N LEU A 772 32.32 -4.52 -10.91
CA LEU A 772 31.47 -5.20 -9.94
C LEU A 772 30.67 -6.32 -10.63
N PRO A 773 30.46 -7.49 -9.98
CA PRO A 773 29.58 -8.52 -10.50
C PRO A 773 28.13 -8.02 -10.47
N LYS A 774 27.48 -8.05 -11.63
CA LYS A 774 26.11 -7.56 -11.81
C LYS A 774 25.18 -8.66 -12.32
N THR A 775 23.91 -8.49 -12.02
CA THR A 775 22.83 -9.25 -12.69
C THR A 775 22.64 -8.72 -14.11
N ALA A 776 21.89 -9.44 -14.92
CA ALA A 776 21.47 -8.96 -16.24
C ALA A 776 20.65 -7.65 -16.19
N THR A 777 20.11 -7.30 -15.03
CA THR A 777 19.42 -6.01 -14.79
C THR A 777 20.37 -4.86 -14.40
N GLY A 778 21.67 -5.13 -14.26
CA GLY A 778 22.65 -4.16 -13.79
C GLY A 778 22.83 -4.13 -12.26
N LYS A 779 22.01 -4.81 -11.48
CA LYS A 779 22.09 -4.82 -10.01
C LYS A 779 23.34 -5.56 -9.53
N VAL A 780 24.05 -4.97 -8.56
CA VAL A 780 25.26 -5.58 -7.97
C VAL A 780 24.91 -6.87 -7.23
N GLN A 781 25.61 -7.94 -7.54
CA GLN A 781 25.48 -9.25 -6.88
C GLN A 781 26.33 -9.29 -5.60
N ARG A 782 25.86 -8.63 -4.52
CA ARG A 782 26.59 -8.50 -3.26
C ARG A 782 27.00 -9.84 -2.64
N PHE A 783 26.22 -10.91 -2.86
CA PHE A 783 26.57 -12.23 -2.36
C PHE A 783 27.90 -12.74 -2.94
N LYS A 784 28.18 -12.47 -4.23
CA LYS A 784 29.49 -12.82 -4.84
C LYS A 784 30.62 -12.01 -4.25
N LEU A 785 30.39 -10.74 -3.93
CA LEU A 785 31.38 -9.90 -3.27
C LEU A 785 31.66 -10.36 -1.85
N ARG A 786 30.61 -10.76 -1.10
CA ARG A 786 30.78 -11.37 0.23
C ARG A 786 31.63 -12.65 0.17
N GLU A 787 31.35 -13.54 -0.78
CA GLU A 787 32.14 -14.76 -0.99
C GLU A 787 33.61 -14.44 -1.33
N LEU A 788 33.86 -13.45 -2.20
CA LEU A 788 35.21 -13.02 -2.56
C LEU A 788 35.99 -12.48 -1.35
N ALA A 789 35.33 -11.65 -0.54
CA ALA A 789 35.92 -11.09 0.67
C ALA A 789 36.18 -12.19 1.73
N GLN A 790 35.19 -13.08 1.95
CA GLN A 790 35.29 -14.14 2.95
C GLN A 790 36.42 -15.16 2.66
N ARG A 791 36.69 -15.48 1.38
CA ARG A 791 37.77 -16.37 0.96
C ARG A 791 39.17 -15.91 1.41
N ARG A 792 39.35 -14.61 1.64
CA ARG A 792 40.61 -14.03 2.13
C ARG A 792 40.88 -14.27 3.64
N TRP A 793 39.81 -14.55 4.40
CA TRP A 793 39.85 -14.80 5.83
C TRP A 793 39.85 -16.28 6.20
N THR A 794 39.66 -17.17 5.22
CA THR A 794 39.80 -18.63 5.41
C THR A 794 41.27 -18.97 5.29
N PRO A 795 41.91 -19.62 6.31
CA PRO A 795 43.34 -19.94 6.32
C PRO A 795 43.72 -20.94 5.23
#